data_19b4c3a4bd628b05ee9020bdb81fbd45
#
_entry.id   19b4c3a4bd628b05ee9020bdb81fbd45
#
_cell.length_a   1.000
_cell.length_b   1.000
_cell.length_c   1.000
_cell.angle_alpha   90.00
_cell.angle_beta   90.00
_cell.angle_gamma   90.00
#
_symmetry.space_group_name_H-M   'P 1'
#
loop_
_entity.id
_entity.type
_entity.pdbx_description
1 polymer ?
#
loop_
_entity_poly.entity_id
_entity_poly.type
_entity_poly.pdbx_seq_one_letter_code
_entity_poly.pdbx_strand_id
1 'polypeptide(L)'
;MNKKNMILLSSLLVCSLESFAQNKVEATDSILKDMDLDAVTVVASKPLVKMETDKMTYNVEQDADAKASTVLDMLRKVPMVTVDGQDNITVNGSSSFKVYVDGKPNPMFSANPSQIFKAMPANMVKNIEVITNPGAKYDAEGTGGVLNIVLNKQTVNGAGGNDLSNGYNGNISATAGNQAQSISALISGQQGKLTYSANGMYNYQKMNGTTISFDRTQKDGSLMNYYQESDMKQPFSMGNISLSYELDSLSNISATAGLTTFGQKLNGHPLTQMSGGIYGKGFEYGNEMKQNLDNTSFNGSIDYQRFFNKERTNYLILSYLFSTNPTHIDNYTFYDDISQVTGIQLHDLLSKSKTRGTEHTFQADFTHSLSETQRLNFGAKYIARTNKSDSRYYDVAADKTETLNPANSMEYKNTQNILAAYAEWKGNFGKWGTMMGTRYEQTWEKVKFEQGKGEDFNKQYGNLVPSASLSYNIAPGMNIGMNYQLRITRPGITYLNSYVDRSNPTAISYGNTDLDVVKSHQLNMVFNYYNQRFMLSTTLGYGFCDNKIEQYSFLDADNLLNTTYGNVSKTRNASMNVFINWLMFKKTRLMLNESLSYNDLRSDALGWKNNGWNSSTMINLQQTLPWELQWTVGSIIQTKQHNLQGYQSGMAFFYTTLSKSIVKEKLDLSLMFLTPTDDKLNIKQKTVGSDYVQNMTIKVPLRQISLTLTWKFGNTKKQFQQAKSNIKNDFQEEQQGIQTGGMEK
;
A
#
# COMPACT_ATOMS: atom_id res chain seq x y z
N MET A 1 31.13 4.97 -1.88
CA MET A 1 31.59 4.16 -3.03
C MET A 1 31.85 5.07 -4.23
N ASN A 2 33.03 5.01 -4.84
CA ASN A 2 33.44 5.94 -5.90
C ASN A 2 32.63 5.74 -7.20
N LYS A 3 32.23 6.84 -7.86
CA LYS A 3 31.48 6.86 -9.13
C LYS A 3 32.08 5.97 -10.26
N LYS A 4 33.38 5.68 -10.21
CA LYS A 4 34.07 4.80 -11.17
C LYS A 4 33.71 3.31 -11.04
N ASN A 5 33.31 2.84 -9.86
CA ASN A 5 32.96 1.42 -9.66
C ASN A 5 31.51 1.09 -10.06
N MET A 6 30.65 2.09 -10.19
CA MET A 6 29.25 1.91 -10.61
C MET A 6 29.14 1.76 -12.14
N ILE A 7 30.06 2.39 -12.89
CA ILE A 7 30.13 2.30 -14.36
C ILE A 7 30.77 0.97 -14.79
N LEU A 8 31.67 0.38 -13.98
CA LEU A 8 32.28 -0.91 -14.28
C LEU A 8 31.30 -2.09 -14.09
N LEU A 9 30.33 -2.00 -13.18
CA LEU A 9 29.31 -3.04 -13.00
C LEU A 9 28.28 -3.03 -14.13
N SER A 10 27.97 -1.86 -14.71
CA SER A 10 27.04 -1.76 -15.85
C SER A 10 27.66 -2.19 -17.17
N SER A 11 28.98 -2.04 -17.35
CA SER A 11 29.66 -2.47 -18.55
C SER A 11 29.96 -3.97 -18.61
N LEU A 12 30.08 -4.67 -17.49
CA LEU A 12 30.23 -6.12 -17.42
C LEU A 12 28.96 -6.91 -17.78
N LEU A 13 27.79 -6.28 -17.65
CA LEU A 13 26.51 -6.93 -17.99
C LEU A 13 26.20 -6.89 -19.50
N VAL A 14 26.80 -5.97 -20.25
CA VAL A 14 26.54 -5.81 -21.69
C VAL A 14 27.47 -6.69 -22.56
N CYS A 15 28.66 -7.06 -22.07
CA CYS A 15 29.63 -7.85 -22.85
C CYS A 15 29.44 -9.36 -22.79
N SER A 16 28.49 -9.91 -22.03
CA SER A 16 28.29 -11.38 -21.93
C SER A 16 27.18 -11.95 -22.82
N LEU A 17 26.56 -11.14 -23.68
CA LEU A 17 25.42 -11.55 -24.51
C LEU A 17 25.75 -12.02 -25.93
N GLU A 18 27.02 -12.00 -26.34
CA GLU A 18 27.38 -12.32 -27.73
C GLU A 18 27.93 -13.74 -27.98
N SER A 19 27.91 -14.65 -27.01
CA SER A 19 28.61 -15.97 -27.17
C SER A 19 27.73 -17.22 -27.14
N PHE A 20 26.44 -17.15 -27.46
CA PHE A 20 25.60 -18.35 -27.57
C PHE A 20 24.76 -18.40 -28.84
N ALA A 21 25.45 -18.51 -29.98
CA ALA A 21 24.85 -18.99 -31.22
C ALA A 21 25.80 -19.98 -31.89
N GLN A 22 25.40 -21.24 -31.92
CA GLN A 22 25.79 -22.38 -32.71
C GLN A 22 26.23 -23.62 -31.92
N ASN A 23 25.27 -24.55 -31.78
CA ASN A 23 25.56 -25.97 -31.85
C ASN A 23 24.35 -26.72 -32.43
N LYS A 24 24.53 -27.20 -33.67
CA LYS A 24 23.68 -28.19 -34.30
C LYS A 24 23.89 -29.54 -33.60
N VAL A 25 22.79 -30.19 -33.18
CA VAL A 25 22.82 -31.58 -32.73
C VAL A 25 22.18 -32.45 -33.81
N GLU A 26 22.97 -33.35 -34.37
CA GLU A 26 22.53 -34.42 -35.25
C GLU A 26 21.72 -35.47 -34.48
N ALA A 27 20.63 -35.92 -35.10
CA ALA A 27 19.79 -36.99 -34.60
C ALA A 27 20.46 -38.34 -34.83
N THR A 28 20.63 -39.13 -33.78
CA THR A 28 20.93 -40.56 -33.89
C THR A 28 19.73 -41.37 -33.40
N ASP A 29 19.19 -42.12 -34.30
CA ASP A 29 18.13 -43.09 -34.12
C ASP A 29 18.62 -44.28 -33.31
N SER A 30 17.95 -44.67 -32.19
CA SER A 30 18.12 -46.00 -31.62
C SER A 30 16.93 -46.43 -30.74
N ILE A 31 16.18 -47.37 -31.31
CA ILE A 31 15.51 -48.54 -30.70
C ILE A 31 14.76 -48.33 -29.38
N LEU A 32 13.42 -48.28 -29.51
CA LEU A 32 12.43 -48.38 -28.46
C LEU A 32 12.45 -49.78 -27.82
N LYS A 33 12.66 -49.83 -26.52
CA LYS A 33 12.16 -50.90 -25.62
C LYS A 33 10.99 -50.36 -24.85
N ASP A 34 9.84 -51.01 -25.01
CA ASP A 34 8.65 -50.75 -24.21
C ASP A 34 8.96 -50.94 -22.72
N MET A 35 8.91 -49.86 -21.97
CA MET A 35 8.76 -49.85 -20.52
C MET A 35 7.49 -49.08 -20.24
N ASP A 36 6.51 -49.75 -19.63
CA ASP A 36 5.33 -49.09 -19.02
C ASP A 36 5.82 -48.04 -18.05
N LEU A 37 5.72 -46.78 -18.44
CA LEU A 37 5.96 -45.64 -17.59
C LEU A 37 4.63 -45.28 -16.94
N ASP A 38 4.54 -45.46 -15.62
CA ASP A 38 3.52 -44.79 -14.81
C ASP A 38 3.45 -43.32 -15.23
N ALA A 39 2.27 -42.89 -15.59
CA ALA A 39 2.01 -41.50 -16.03
C ALA A 39 2.45 -40.52 -14.96
N VAL A 40 3.64 -39.97 -15.08
CA VAL A 40 4.07 -38.83 -14.27
C VAL A 40 3.25 -37.63 -14.70
N THR A 41 2.19 -37.35 -13.92
CA THR A 41 1.44 -36.12 -14.07
C THR A 41 2.37 -34.95 -13.73
N VAL A 42 2.96 -34.34 -14.73
CA VAL A 42 3.72 -33.10 -14.57
C VAL A 42 2.72 -31.99 -14.24
N VAL A 43 2.47 -31.78 -12.96
CA VAL A 43 1.75 -30.59 -12.50
C VAL A 43 2.67 -29.41 -12.78
N ALA A 44 2.39 -28.66 -13.85
CA ALA A 44 3.08 -27.44 -14.16
C ALA A 44 2.96 -26.49 -12.96
N SER A 45 4.08 -26.18 -12.31
CA SER A 45 4.09 -25.22 -11.20
C SER A 45 3.59 -23.87 -11.72
N LYS A 46 2.62 -23.27 -11.04
CA LYS A 46 2.13 -21.92 -11.40
C LYS A 46 3.32 -20.95 -11.36
N PRO A 47 3.41 -20.03 -12.32
CA PRO A 47 4.49 -19.03 -12.30
C PRO A 47 4.35 -18.13 -11.08
N LEU A 48 5.49 -17.70 -10.50
CA LEU A 48 5.51 -16.77 -9.36
C LEU A 48 4.87 -15.43 -9.71
N VAL A 49 5.04 -14.97 -10.93
CA VAL A 49 4.44 -13.74 -11.46
C VAL A 49 3.72 -14.06 -12.77
N LYS A 50 2.50 -13.54 -12.90
CA LYS A 50 1.70 -13.61 -14.12
C LYS A 50 1.38 -12.19 -14.57
N MET A 51 1.65 -11.88 -15.85
CA MET A 51 1.28 -10.60 -16.46
C MET A 51 0.01 -10.78 -17.30
N GLU A 52 -0.92 -9.85 -17.11
CA GLU A 52 -2.15 -9.70 -17.90
C GLU A 52 -2.18 -8.29 -18.52
N THR A 53 -3.10 -8.03 -19.43
CA THR A 53 -3.13 -6.74 -20.16
C THR A 53 -3.37 -5.52 -19.23
N ASP A 54 -4.09 -5.72 -18.13
CA ASP A 54 -4.49 -4.67 -17.20
C ASP A 54 -3.87 -4.80 -15.80
N LYS A 55 -3.25 -5.94 -15.49
CA LYS A 55 -2.66 -6.19 -14.17
C LYS A 55 -1.48 -7.14 -14.18
N MET A 56 -0.69 -7.06 -13.13
CA MET A 56 0.31 -8.04 -12.76
C MET A 56 -0.15 -8.78 -11.49
N THR A 57 0.02 -10.09 -11.47
CA THR A 57 -0.32 -10.95 -10.33
C THR A 57 0.94 -11.59 -9.78
N TYR A 58 1.31 -11.27 -8.54
CA TYR A 58 2.37 -11.95 -7.79
C TYR A 58 1.75 -13.07 -6.95
N ASN A 59 2.20 -14.30 -7.18
CA ASN A 59 1.65 -15.49 -6.55
C ASN A 59 2.37 -15.78 -5.24
N VAL A 60 1.86 -15.24 -4.13
CA VAL A 60 2.48 -15.34 -2.80
C VAL A 60 2.56 -16.80 -2.32
N GLU A 61 1.59 -17.64 -2.67
CA GLU A 61 1.61 -19.09 -2.32
C GLU A 61 2.84 -19.83 -2.90
N GLN A 62 3.40 -19.35 -4.00
CA GLN A 62 4.56 -19.95 -4.65
C GLN A 62 5.88 -19.38 -4.13
N ASP A 63 5.85 -18.34 -3.30
CA ASP A 63 7.05 -17.79 -2.66
C ASP A 63 7.34 -18.54 -1.36
N ALA A 64 8.53 -19.14 -1.26
CA ALA A 64 8.93 -19.89 -0.07
C ALA A 64 9.02 -19.02 1.19
N ASP A 65 9.32 -17.72 1.03
CA ASP A 65 9.46 -16.79 2.14
C ASP A 65 8.10 -16.34 2.72
N ALA A 66 6.99 -16.55 2.00
CA ALA A 66 5.65 -16.20 2.47
C ALA A 66 5.27 -16.88 3.80
N LYS A 67 5.94 -17.98 4.14
CA LYS A 67 5.72 -18.71 5.39
C LYS A 67 6.22 -17.98 6.64
N ALA A 68 7.23 -17.12 6.50
CA ALA A 68 7.90 -16.43 7.59
C ALA A 68 7.82 -14.90 7.52
N SER A 69 7.32 -14.36 6.41
CA SER A 69 7.34 -12.93 6.10
C SER A 69 5.97 -12.29 6.34
N THR A 70 5.96 -10.97 6.42
CA THR A 70 4.75 -10.15 6.41
C THR A 70 4.33 -9.82 4.97
N VAL A 71 3.10 -9.33 4.79
CA VAL A 71 2.66 -8.82 3.49
C VAL A 71 3.53 -7.65 3.04
N LEU A 72 3.99 -6.80 3.94
CA LEU A 72 4.90 -5.70 3.63
C LEU A 72 6.23 -6.23 3.04
N ASP A 73 6.77 -7.32 3.59
CA ASP A 73 7.98 -7.95 3.06
C ASP A 73 7.76 -8.57 1.68
N MET A 74 6.57 -9.12 1.43
CA MET A 74 6.19 -9.59 0.10
C MET A 74 6.06 -8.44 -0.89
N LEU A 75 5.47 -7.29 -0.49
CA LEU A 75 5.34 -6.12 -1.35
C LEU A 75 6.69 -5.60 -1.84
N ARG A 76 7.75 -5.73 -1.06
CA ARG A 76 9.13 -5.41 -1.48
C ARG A 76 9.61 -6.27 -2.66
N LYS A 77 9.04 -7.46 -2.85
CA LYS A 77 9.35 -8.39 -3.94
C LYS A 77 8.42 -8.24 -5.14
N VAL A 78 7.31 -7.52 -4.97
CA VAL A 78 6.29 -7.35 -6.01
C VAL A 78 6.76 -6.34 -7.05
N PRO A 79 6.79 -6.68 -8.35
CA PRO A 79 7.11 -5.72 -9.40
C PRO A 79 6.22 -4.48 -9.36
N MET A 80 6.77 -3.31 -9.69
CA MET A 80 6.09 -2.01 -9.69
C MET A 80 5.64 -1.52 -8.31
N VAL A 81 5.99 -2.18 -7.22
CA VAL A 81 5.78 -1.73 -5.85
C VAL A 81 7.14 -1.43 -5.23
N THR A 82 7.27 -0.30 -4.55
CA THR A 82 8.44 0.03 -3.74
C THR A 82 8.00 0.31 -2.31
N VAL A 83 8.81 -0.11 -1.35
CA VAL A 83 8.61 0.14 0.07
C VAL A 83 9.87 0.77 0.62
N ASP A 84 9.78 2.02 1.08
CA ASP A 84 10.93 2.77 1.57
C ASP A 84 11.32 2.40 3.01
N GLY A 85 12.28 3.13 3.61
CA GLY A 85 12.79 2.87 4.95
C GLY A 85 11.88 3.27 6.08
N GLN A 86 10.89 4.08 5.78
CA GLN A 86 9.83 4.46 6.71
C GLN A 86 8.59 3.58 6.51
N ASP A 87 8.75 2.49 5.72
CA ASP A 87 7.68 1.58 5.32
C ASP A 87 6.61 2.24 4.40
N ASN A 88 6.90 3.42 3.81
CA ASN A 88 5.99 4.03 2.85
C ASN A 88 5.96 3.22 1.56
N ILE A 89 4.76 2.97 1.07
CA ILE A 89 4.53 2.15 -0.11
C ILE A 89 4.24 3.08 -1.28
N THR A 90 4.87 2.83 -2.42
CA THR A 90 4.48 3.43 -3.70
C THR A 90 4.14 2.33 -4.69
N VAL A 91 3.15 2.58 -5.52
CA VAL A 91 2.73 1.70 -6.60
C VAL A 91 2.90 2.44 -7.91
N ASN A 92 3.64 1.86 -8.84
CA ASN A 92 3.99 2.49 -10.11
C ASN A 92 4.60 3.91 -9.96
N GLY A 93 5.40 4.09 -8.89
CA GLY A 93 6.05 5.36 -8.56
C GLY A 93 5.16 6.41 -7.89
N SER A 94 3.90 6.11 -7.58
CA SER A 94 2.97 7.01 -6.90
C SER A 94 2.63 6.51 -5.49
N SER A 95 2.61 7.40 -4.50
CA SER A 95 2.10 7.15 -3.15
C SER A 95 0.57 7.15 -3.09
N SER A 96 -0.09 7.75 -4.06
CA SER A 96 -1.55 7.77 -4.16
C SER A 96 -2.06 6.54 -4.92
N PHE A 97 -2.25 5.44 -4.22
CA PHE A 97 -2.83 4.20 -4.74
C PHE A 97 -3.97 3.72 -3.83
N LYS A 98 -4.83 2.85 -4.35
CA LYS A 98 -5.92 2.27 -3.57
C LYS A 98 -5.58 0.83 -3.19
N VAL A 99 -5.92 0.43 -1.95
CA VAL A 99 -5.76 -0.94 -1.49
C VAL A 99 -7.10 -1.65 -1.52
N TYR A 100 -7.13 -2.77 -2.21
CA TYR A 100 -8.26 -3.68 -2.27
C TYR A 100 -7.91 -4.99 -1.55
N VAL A 101 -8.91 -5.58 -0.94
CA VAL A 101 -8.81 -6.93 -0.37
C VAL A 101 -9.88 -7.77 -1.07
N ASP A 102 -9.47 -8.83 -1.73
CA ASP A 102 -10.34 -9.70 -2.54
C ASP A 102 -11.13 -8.95 -3.62
N GLY A 103 -10.53 -7.93 -4.21
CA GLY A 103 -11.17 -7.09 -5.21
C GLY A 103 -12.14 -6.06 -4.63
N LYS A 104 -12.24 -5.91 -3.32
CA LYS A 104 -13.06 -4.90 -2.63
C LYS A 104 -12.16 -3.86 -1.99
N PRO A 105 -12.46 -2.56 -2.12
CA PRO A 105 -11.71 -1.52 -1.44
C PRO A 105 -11.84 -1.72 0.06
N ASN A 106 -10.72 -1.57 0.74
CA ASN A 106 -10.70 -1.60 2.19
C ASN A 106 -10.21 -0.24 2.71
N PRO A 107 -11.10 0.53 3.36
CA PRO A 107 -10.78 1.88 3.84
C PRO A 107 -9.58 1.91 4.76
N MET A 108 -9.52 1.00 5.71
CA MET A 108 -8.46 0.94 6.70
C MET A 108 -7.12 0.56 6.06
N PHE A 109 -7.12 -0.40 5.11
CA PHE A 109 -5.91 -0.76 4.37
C PHE A 109 -5.42 0.38 3.48
N SER A 110 -6.33 1.20 2.96
CA SER A 110 -5.95 2.37 2.15
C SER A 110 -5.44 3.53 2.99
N ALA A 111 -5.97 3.71 4.21
CA ALA A 111 -5.55 4.78 5.10
C ALA A 111 -4.17 4.53 5.74
N ASN A 112 -3.89 3.28 6.14
CA ASN A 112 -2.65 2.91 6.81
C ASN A 112 -2.04 1.63 6.22
N PRO A 113 -1.72 1.59 4.92
CA PRO A 113 -1.30 0.36 4.24
C PRO A 113 -0.03 -0.23 4.85
N SER A 114 0.93 0.61 5.19
CA SER A 114 2.23 0.20 5.75
C SER A 114 2.08 -0.54 7.08
N GLN A 115 1.33 0.04 8.01
CA GLN A 115 1.13 -0.52 9.34
C GLN A 115 0.40 -1.87 9.29
N ILE A 116 -0.64 -1.93 8.45
CA ILE A 116 -1.46 -3.13 8.31
C ILE A 116 -0.68 -4.24 7.61
N PHE A 117 0.03 -3.94 6.52
CA PHE A 117 0.82 -4.95 5.81
C PHE A 117 2.03 -5.43 6.60
N LYS A 118 2.59 -4.57 7.48
CA LYS A 118 3.62 -4.96 8.43
C LYS A 118 3.09 -5.91 9.51
N ALA A 119 1.83 -5.74 9.90
CA ALA A 119 1.17 -6.59 10.87
C ALA A 119 0.58 -7.89 10.27
N MET A 120 0.40 -7.95 8.95
CA MET A 120 -0.29 -9.05 8.28
C MET A 120 0.69 -10.13 7.81
N PRO A 121 0.59 -11.40 8.29
CA PRO A 121 1.39 -12.51 7.79
C PRO A 121 1.12 -12.82 6.31
N ALA A 122 2.18 -13.04 5.54
CA ALA A 122 2.07 -13.27 4.10
C ALA A 122 1.37 -14.59 3.73
N ASN A 123 1.40 -15.60 4.61
CA ASN A 123 0.73 -16.87 4.39
C ASN A 123 -0.81 -16.76 4.34
N MET A 124 -1.39 -15.63 4.78
CA MET A 124 -2.81 -15.33 4.61
C MET A 124 -3.16 -14.86 3.20
N VAL A 125 -2.16 -14.51 2.39
CA VAL A 125 -2.33 -13.95 1.06
C VAL A 125 -2.04 -14.99 0.00
N LYS A 126 -2.94 -15.13 -0.97
CA LYS A 126 -2.77 -15.98 -2.14
C LYS A 126 -1.98 -15.27 -3.22
N ASN A 127 -2.47 -14.08 -3.59
CA ASN A 127 -1.88 -13.25 -4.63
C ASN A 127 -1.85 -11.79 -4.20
N ILE A 128 -0.86 -11.06 -4.69
CA ILE A 128 -0.83 -9.62 -4.72
C ILE A 128 -0.98 -9.20 -6.18
N GLU A 129 -2.05 -8.46 -6.49
CA GLU A 129 -2.29 -7.97 -7.84
C GLU A 129 -1.99 -6.48 -7.90
N VAL A 130 -1.13 -6.07 -8.82
CA VAL A 130 -0.84 -4.67 -9.11
C VAL A 130 -1.54 -4.31 -10.41
N ILE A 131 -2.58 -3.48 -10.30
CA ILE A 131 -3.38 -3.05 -11.43
C ILE A 131 -2.92 -1.65 -11.80
N THR A 132 -1.96 -1.58 -12.69
CA THR A 132 -1.31 -0.32 -13.11
C THR A 132 -2.09 0.43 -14.18
N ASN A 133 -2.97 -0.28 -14.88
CA ASN A 133 -3.89 0.30 -15.85
C ASN A 133 -5.33 -0.12 -15.52
N PRO A 134 -5.89 0.39 -14.40
CA PRO A 134 -7.26 0.08 -14.06
C PRO A 134 -8.19 0.67 -15.13
N GLY A 135 -8.93 -0.20 -15.82
CA GLY A 135 -9.92 0.18 -16.82
C GLY A 135 -11.06 1.03 -16.24
N ALA A 136 -12.00 1.46 -17.09
CA ALA A 136 -13.08 2.37 -16.72
C ALA A 136 -14.03 1.87 -15.62
N LYS A 137 -14.09 0.56 -15.37
CA LYS A 137 -14.86 -0.03 -14.28
C LYS A 137 -14.28 0.26 -12.88
N TYR A 138 -13.00 0.63 -12.81
CA TYR A 138 -12.36 1.01 -11.56
C TYR A 138 -12.63 2.49 -11.28
N ASP A 139 -12.63 2.84 -10.00
CA ASP A 139 -12.81 4.22 -9.59
C ASP A 139 -11.71 5.12 -10.16
N ALA A 140 -12.08 6.37 -10.48
CA ALA A 140 -11.17 7.33 -11.11
C ALA A 140 -10.02 7.76 -10.20
N GLU A 141 -10.18 7.61 -8.89
CA GLU A 141 -9.25 8.07 -7.86
C GLU A 141 -8.08 7.11 -7.66
N GLY A 142 -6.90 7.66 -7.33
CA GLY A 142 -5.65 6.93 -7.09
C GLY A 142 -4.72 6.91 -8.30
N THR A 143 -3.72 7.77 -8.29
CA THR A 143 -2.79 7.98 -9.41
C THR A 143 -1.80 6.83 -9.62
N GLY A 144 -1.49 6.06 -8.57
CA GLY A 144 -0.60 4.87 -8.62
C GLY A 144 -1.29 3.59 -9.09
N GLY A 145 -2.62 3.60 -9.27
CA GLY A 145 -3.38 2.42 -9.59
C GLY A 145 -3.98 1.71 -8.37
N VAL A 146 -4.15 0.40 -8.46
CA VAL A 146 -4.77 -0.42 -7.40
C VAL A 146 -3.83 -1.54 -6.99
N LEU A 147 -3.61 -1.67 -5.69
CA LEU A 147 -2.96 -2.81 -5.05
C LEU A 147 -4.04 -3.72 -4.47
N ASN A 148 -4.28 -4.86 -5.09
CA ASN A 148 -5.30 -5.81 -4.62
C ASN A 148 -4.65 -7.00 -3.90
N ILE A 149 -4.95 -7.15 -2.63
CA ILE A 149 -4.52 -8.27 -1.80
C ILE A 149 -5.59 -9.36 -1.89
N VAL A 150 -5.29 -10.41 -2.61
CA VAL A 150 -6.17 -11.57 -2.69
C VAL A 150 -5.85 -12.52 -1.55
N LEU A 151 -6.77 -12.66 -0.61
CA LEU A 151 -6.59 -13.53 0.55
C LEU A 151 -6.58 -15.01 0.13
N ASN A 152 -5.89 -15.80 0.90
CA ASN A 152 -5.79 -17.23 0.66
C ASN A 152 -7.15 -17.89 0.90
N LYS A 153 -7.83 -18.20 -0.20
CA LYS A 153 -9.08 -18.96 -0.23
C LYS A 153 -8.75 -20.18 -1.07
N GLN A 154 -8.58 -21.31 -0.45
CA GLN A 154 -8.19 -22.50 -1.20
C GLN A 154 -9.33 -22.89 -2.14
N THR A 155 -9.07 -22.94 -3.45
CA THR A 155 -10.03 -23.20 -4.52
C THR A 155 -9.90 -24.64 -5.05
N VAL A 156 -11.01 -25.31 -5.36
CA VAL A 156 -11.01 -26.65 -6.01
C VAL A 156 -11.23 -26.50 -7.51
N ASN A 157 -10.35 -27.11 -8.32
CA ASN A 157 -10.63 -27.41 -9.71
C ASN A 157 -11.21 -28.83 -9.80
N GLY A 158 -12.51 -28.96 -9.96
CA GLY A 158 -13.17 -30.20 -10.39
C GLY A 158 -13.32 -30.19 -11.91
N ALA A 159 -12.43 -30.86 -12.65
CA ALA A 159 -12.71 -31.26 -14.01
C ALA A 159 -13.60 -32.50 -13.98
N GLY A 160 -14.86 -32.35 -14.42
CA GLY A 160 -15.72 -33.45 -14.88
C GLY A 160 -16.26 -34.37 -13.81
N GLY A 161 -17.56 -34.32 -13.58
CA GLY A 161 -18.32 -35.35 -12.88
C GLY A 161 -19.15 -34.85 -11.70
N ASN A 162 -20.38 -35.30 -11.63
CA ASN A 162 -21.48 -34.99 -10.73
C ASN A 162 -21.26 -35.22 -9.20
N ASP A 163 -20.08 -34.93 -8.65
CA ASP A 163 -19.86 -34.92 -7.21
C ASP A 163 -19.73 -33.49 -6.71
N LEU A 164 -20.81 -32.95 -6.15
CA LEU A 164 -20.79 -31.79 -5.27
C LEU A 164 -19.87 -32.14 -4.10
N SER A 165 -18.58 -31.84 -4.26
CA SER A 165 -17.57 -32.30 -3.33
C SER A 165 -17.64 -31.51 -2.03
N ASN A 166 -18.21 -32.15 -0.99
CA ASN A 166 -18.11 -31.68 0.36
C ASN A 166 -16.66 -31.77 0.84
N GLY A 167 -16.16 -30.74 1.48
CA GLY A 167 -14.81 -30.78 2.04
C GLY A 167 -14.43 -29.45 2.68
N TYR A 168 -13.39 -29.50 3.49
CA TYR A 168 -12.82 -28.32 4.14
C TYR A 168 -11.29 -28.43 4.20
N ASN A 169 -10.65 -27.31 4.34
CA ASN A 169 -9.22 -27.21 4.62
C ASN A 169 -8.93 -25.95 5.44
N GLY A 170 -7.77 -25.89 6.03
CA GLY A 170 -7.35 -24.73 6.78
C GLY A 170 -5.90 -24.79 7.23
N ASN A 171 -5.47 -23.71 7.85
CA ASN A 171 -4.19 -23.65 8.53
C ASN A 171 -4.29 -22.79 9.80
N ILE A 172 -3.37 -23.06 10.72
CA ILE A 172 -3.10 -22.22 11.89
C ILE A 172 -1.62 -21.94 11.87
N SER A 173 -1.24 -20.67 12.01
CA SER A 173 0.16 -20.22 12.08
C SER A 173 0.40 -19.44 13.36
N ALA A 174 1.52 -19.71 14.01
CA ALA A 174 1.99 -18.96 15.17
C ALA A 174 3.42 -18.47 14.92
N THR A 175 3.66 -17.20 15.18
CA THR A 175 4.98 -16.56 15.06
C THR A 175 5.41 -15.99 16.39
N ALA A 176 6.64 -16.31 16.80
CA ALA A 176 7.29 -15.71 17.97
C ALA A 176 8.58 -15.02 17.50
N GLY A 177 8.75 -13.76 17.88
CA GLY A 177 9.93 -12.96 17.56
C GLY A 177 10.25 -11.95 18.65
N ASN A 178 11.42 -11.32 18.55
CA ASN A 178 11.87 -10.31 19.51
C ASN A 178 11.06 -8.99 19.43
N GLN A 179 10.50 -8.66 18.25
CA GLN A 179 9.74 -7.43 18.05
C GLN A 179 8.26 -7.68 17.73
N ALA A 180 7.90 -8.87 17.22
CA ALA A 180 6.55 -9.19 16.83
C ALA A 180 6.15 -10.60 17.24
N GLN A 181 4.87 -10.77 17.60
CA GLN A 181 4.24 -12.04 17.91
C GLN A 181 2.89 -12.07 17.19
N SER A 182 2.57 -13.19 16.52
CA SER A 182 1.29 -13.30 15.83
C SER A 182 0.71 -14.70 15.88
N ILE A 183 -0.62 -14.77 15.80
CA ILE A 183 -1.36 -15.99 15.55
C ILE A 183 -2.36 -15.71 14.44
N SER A 184 -2.49 -16.64 13.50
CA SER A 184 -3.48 -16.55 12.43
C SER A 184 -4.13 -17.91 12.17
N ALA A 185 -5.39 -17.89 11.75
CA ALA A 185 -6.12 -19.07 11.37
C ALA A 185 -6.94 -18.80 10.11
N LEU A 186 -7.04 -19.80 9.25
CA LEU A 186 -7.86 -19.80 8.05
C LEU A 186 -8.59 -21.13 7.98
N ILE A 187 -9.90 -21.08 7.68
CA ILE A 187 -10.70 -22.23 7.29
C ILE A 187 -11.50 -21.90 6.05
N SER A 188 -11.61 -22.80 5.11
CA SER A 188 -12.48 -22.69 3.94
C SER A 188 -13.06 -24.04 3.58
N GLY A 189 -14.26 -24.04 3.01
CA GLY A 189 -14.93 -25.27 2.63
C GLY A 189 -16.10 -25.04 1.70
N GLN A 190 -16.62 -26.17 1.21
CA GLN A 190 -17.85 -26.26 0.44
C GLN A 190 -18.72 -27.38 0.95
N GLN A 191 -20.00 -27.12 1.06
CA GLN A 191 -21.03 -28.10 1.36
C GLN A 191 -22.21 -27.91 0.40
N GLY A 192 -22.32 -28.80 -0.57
CA GLY A 192 -23.31 -28.67 -1.63
C GLY A 192 -23.13 -27.34 -2.40
N LYS A 193 -24.19 -26.53 -2.41
CA LYS A 193 -24.22 -25.22 -3.06
C LYS A 193 -23.60 -24.08 -2.24
N LEU A 194 -23.26 -24.33 -0.96
CA LEU A 194 -22.67 -23.33 -0.06
C LEU A 194 -21.16 -23.44 -0.06
N THR A 195 -20.48 -22.34 -0.42
CA THR A 195 -19.04 -22.14 -0.21
C THR A 195 -18.85 -21.15 0.93
N TYR A 196 -17.96 -21.46 1.86
CA TYR A 196 -17.67 -20.61 3.00
C TYR A 196 -16.16 -20.46 3.23
N SER A 197 -15.75 -19.33 3.75
CA SER A 197 -14.41 -19.13 4.28
C SER A 197 -14.45 -18.19 5.48
N ALA A 198 -13.58 -18.46 6.45
CA ALA A 198 -13.34 -17.57 7.57
C ALA A 198 -11.83 -17.50 7.82
N ASN A 199 -11.32 -16.29 8.07
CA ASN A 199 -9.95 -16.08 8.51
C ASN A 199 -9.91 -15.10 9.65
N GLY A 200 -8.90 -15.25 10.50
CA GLY A 200 -8.66 -14.34 11.60
C GLY A 200 -7.20 -14.31 11.97
N MET A 201 -6.75 -13.16 12.46
CA MET A 201 -5.39 -13.00 12.95
C MET A 201 -5.34 -11.99 14.09
N TYR A 202 -4.36 -12.19 14.95
CA TYR A 202 -3.91 -11.23 15.93
C TYR A 202 -2.39 -11.06 15.79
N ASN A 203 -1.92 -9.83 15.76
CA ASN A 203 -0.49 -9.49 15.77
C ASN A 203 -0.23 -8.45 16.86
N TYR A 204 0.83 -8.62 17.59
CA TYR A 204 1.33 -7.65 18.55
C TYR A 204 2.78 -7.29 18.21
N GLN A 205 3.01 -6.01 17.91
CA GLN A 205 4.34 -5.49 17.61
C GLN A 205 4.79 -4.53 18.69
N LYS A 206 6.08 -4.61 19.01
CA LYS A 206 6.74 -3.74 19.99
C LYS A 206 8.01 -3.18 19.37
N MET A 207 8.12 -1.86 19.32
CA MET A 207 9.30 -1.14 18.84
C MET A 207 9.76 -0.18 19.94
N ASN A 208 10.87 -0.48 20.59
CA ASN A 208 11.41 0.34 21.66
C ASN A 208 12.69 1.03 21.21
N GLY A 209 12.90 2.27 21.66
CA GLY A 209 14.10 3.04 21.40
C GLY A 209 14.18 3.58 19.97
N THR A 210 13.04 3.89 19.34
CA THR A 210 13.01 4.73 18.14
C THR A 210 13.44 6.14 18.53
N THR A 211 14.44 6.71 17.84
CA THR A 211 14.89 8.07 18.10
C THR A 211 14.64 8.97 16.89
N ILE A 212 14.22 10.20 17.16
CA ILE A 212 14.08 11.27 16.20
C ILE A 212 14.89 12.44 16.70
N SER A 213 15.74 13.00 15.85
CA SER A 213 16.45 14.23 16.13
C SER A 213 16.43 15.14 14.91
N PHE A 214 16.31 16.44 15.11
CA PHE A 214 16.51 17.41 14.06
C PHE A 214 17.15 18.71 14.56
N ASP A 215 17.86 19.36 13.68
CA ASP A 215 18.29 20.74 13.78
C ASP A 215 17.59 21.60 12.72
N ARG A 216 17.03 22.73 13.14
CA ARG A 216 16.44 23.75 12.28
C ARG A 216 17.19 25.05 12.48
N THR A 217 17.80 25.55 11.42
CA THR A 217 18.47 26.84 11.38
C THR A 217 17.62 27.80 10.54
N GLN A 218 17.30 28.97 11.12
CA GLN A 218 16.52 30.03 10.46
C GLN A 218 17.46 31.14 9.93
N LYS A 219 16.98 31.93 8.97
CA LYS A 219 17.77 33.03 8.39
C LYS A 219 18.13 34.15 9.38
N ASP A 220 17.31 34.34 10.40
CA ASP A 220 17.56 35.31 11.48
C ASP A 220 18.64 34.86 12.47
N GLY A 221 19.20 33.66 12.27
CA GLY A 221 20.18 33.03 13.16
C GLY A 221 19.58 32.26 14.31
N SER A 222 18.25 32.09 14.38
CA SER A 222 17.60 31.21 15.35
C SER A 222 17.92 29.76 15.05
N LEU A 223 18.22 28.98 16.11
CA LEU A 223 18.50 27.56 16.06
C LEU A 223 17.54 26.79 16.99
N MET A 224 16.94 25.74 16.46
CA MET A 224 16.14 24.78 17.22
C MET A 224 16.76 23.40 17.07
N ASN A 225 17.13 22.77 18.20
CA ASN A 225 17.52 21.38 18.28
C ASN A 225 16.41 20.58 18.98
N TYR A 226 16.09 19.44 18.41
CA TYR A 226 15.07 18.54 18.94
C TYR A 226 15.60 17.12 19.01
N TYR A 227 15.35 16.46 20.12
CA TYR A 227 15.65 15.04 20.32
C TYR A 227 14.50 14.36 21.02
N GLN A 228 14.11 13.18 20.53
CA GLN A 228 13.12 12.33 21.18
C GLN A 228 13.52 10.88 21.09
N GLU A 229 13.34 10.15 22.19
CA GLU A 229 13.31 8.70 22.21
C GLU A 229 11.90 8.23 22.54
N SER A 230 11.41 7.20 21.85
CA SER A 230 10.05 6.70 22.01
C SER A 230 9.96 5.18 21.94
N ASP A 231 9.00 4.68 22.71
CA ASP A 231 8.56 3.28 22.73
C ASP A 231 7.16 3.18 22.14
N MET A 232 6.95 2.18 21.26
CA MET A 232 5.69 1.98 20.61
C MET A 232 5.21 0.53 20.71
N LYS A 233 3.91 0.36 20.98
CA LYS A 233 3.20 -0.92 21.01
C LYS A 233 2.02 -0.86 20.07
N GLN A 234 1.88 -1.87 19.21
CA GLN A 234 0.86 -1.89 18.15
C GLN A 234 0.15 -3.25 18.12
N PRO A 235 -0.97 -3.43 18.83
CA PRO A 235 -1.89 -4.55 18.63
C PRO A 235 -2.68 -4.36 17.34
N PHE A 236 -2.82 -5.43 16.56
CA PHE A 236 -3.61 -5.49 15.34
C PHE A 236 -4.43 -6.79 15.32
N SER A 237 -5.73 -6.70 15.01
CA SER A 237 -6.57 -7.88 14.79
C SER A 237 -7.37 -7.72 13.50
N MET A 238 -7.59 -8.82 12.81
CA MET A 238 -8.45 -8.87 11.63
C MET A 238 -9.23 -10.17 11.62
N GLY A 239 -10.51 -10.09 11.27
CA GLY A 239 -11.35 -11.24 11.01
C GLY A 239 -12.24 -11.00 9.81
N ASN A 240 -12.35 -11.99 8.90
CA ASN A 240 -13.24 -11.93 7.75
C ASN A 240 -14.01 -13.24 7.63
N ILE A 241 -15.28 -13.12 7.25
CA ILE A 241 -16.17 -14.24 6.90
C ILE A 241 -16.71 -13.97 5.51
N SER A 242 -16.75 -15.00 4.67
CA SER A 242 -17.30 -14.92 3.32
C SER A 242 -18.16 -16.17 3.07
N LEU A 243 -19.35 -15.94 2.57
CA LEU A 243 -20.33 -16.95 2.21
C LEU A 243 -20.73 -16.75 0.75
N SER A 244 -20.87 -17.82 -0.01
CA SER A 244 -21.38 -17.78 -1.37
C SER A 244 -22.34 -18.95 -1.58
N TYR A 245 -23.51 -18.68 -2.11
CA TYR A 245 -24.54 -19.69 -2.33
C TYR A 245 -25.00 -19.68 -3.79
N GLU A 246 -24.93 -20.84 -4.44
CA GLU A 246 -25.43 -21.02 -5.80
C GLU A 246 -26.95 -21.22 -5.77
N LEU A 247 -27.72 -20.18 -6.13
CA LEU A 247 -29.17 -20.23 -6.18
C LEU A 247 -29.62 -21.25 -7.27
N ASP A 248 -29.08 -21.08 -8.45
CA ASP A 248 -29.23 -21.97 -9.59
C ASP A 248 -27.96 -22.00 -10.45
N SER A 249 -27.96 -22.71 -11.60
CA SER A 249 -26.79 -22.85 -12.48
C SER A 249 -26.32 -21.52 -13.12
N LEU A 250 -27.15 -20.48 -13.08
CA LEU A 250 -26.90 -19.18 -13.69
C LEU A 250 -26.93 -18.01 -12.70
N SER A 251 -27.17 -18.26 -11.43
CA SER A 251 -27.19 -17.20 -10.43
C SER A 251 -26.54 -17.61 -9.11
N ASN A 252 -25.85 -16.66 -8.52
CA ASN A 252 -25.30 -16.82 -7.19
C ASN A 252 -25.49 -15.55 -6.34
N ILE A 253 -25.49 -15.72 -5.05
CA ILE A 253 -25.46 -14.64 -4.07
C ILE A 253 -24.25 -14.85 -3.15
N SER A 254 -23.53 -13.78 -2.85
CA SER A 254 -22.44 -13.82 -1.87
C SER A 254 -22.57 -12.70 -0.86
N ALA A 255 -22.13 -12.97 0.35
CA ALA A 255 -22.04 -11.99 1.43
C ALA A 255 -20.67 -12.09 2.09
N THR A 256 -20.10 -10.93 2.46
CA THR A 256 -18.87 -10.87 3.22
C THR A 256 -19.04 -9.92 4.40
N ALA A 257 -18.37 -10.24 5.50
CA ALA A 257 -18.23 -9.34 6.65
C ALA A 257 -16.78 -9.36 7.13
N GLY A 258 -16.24 -8.20 7.41
CA GLY A 258 -14.89 -8.02 7.92
C GLY A 258 -14.86 -7.06 9.11
N LEU A 259 -14.08 -7.42 10.13
CA LEU A 259 -13.78 -6.59 11.29
C LEU A 259 -12.26 -6.47 11.39
N THR A 260 -11.76 -5.25 11.52
CA THR A 260 -10.34 -5.00 11.73
C THR A 260 -10.18 -4.02 12.89
N THR A 261 -9.24 -4.29 13.78
CA THR A 261 -8.88 -3.38 14.87
C THR A 261 -7.39 -3.08 14.80
N PHE A 262 -7.04 -1.84 15.03
CA PHE A 262 -5.66 -1.37 15.11
C PHE A 262 -5.53 -0.46 16.32
N GLY A 263 -4.58 -0.76 17.19
CA GLY A 263 -4.21 0.09 18.32
C GLY A 263 -2.77 0.56 18.20
N GLN A 264 -2.48 1.74 18.76
CA GLN A 264 -1.11 2.22 18.94
C GLN A 264 -1.00 2.90 20.30
N LYS A 265 0.01 2.52 21.05
CA LYS A 265 0.43 3.24 22.25
C LYS A 265 1.86 3.68 22.04
N LEU A 266 2.09 4.98 22.08
CA LEU A 266 3.40 5.61 21.93
C LEU A 266 3.69 6.42 23.19
N ASN A 267 4.85 6.21 23.76
CA ASN A 267 5.40 7.02 24.86
C ASN A 267 6.73 7.59 24.40
N GLY A 268 6.94 8.88 24.60
CA GLY A 268 8.15 9.57 24.21
C GLY A 268 8.51 10.68 25.19
N HIS A 269 9.79 11.02 25.25
CA HIS A 269 10.34 12.11 26.04
C HIS A 269 11.13 13.04 25.14
N PRO A 270 10.46 13.99 24.45
CA PRO A 270 11.15 14.99 23.65
C PRO A 270 11.86 16.03 24.50
N LEU A 271 13.01 16.47 23.99
CA LEU A 271 13.83 17.57 24.51
C LEU A 271 14.01 18.58 23.39
N THR A 272 13.67 19.84 23.65
CA THR A 272 13.79 20.95 22.69
C THR A 272 14.73 22.01 23.26
N GLN A 273 15.71 22.42 22.46
CA GLN A 273 16.63 23.52 22.74
C GLN A 273 16.47 24.62 21.71
N MET A 274 16.32 25.84 22.13
CA MET A 274 16.20 27.02 21.30
C MET A 274 17.30 28.01 21.63
N SER A 275 17.92 28.64 20.61
CA SER A 275 18.97 29.64 20.80
C SER A 275 19.16 30.53 19.58
N GLY A 276 19.89 31.64 19.76
CA GLY A 276 20.18 32.59 18.69
C GLY A 276 18.96 33.39 18.21
N GLY A 277 19.16 34.31 17.27
CA GLY A 277 18.11 35.13 16.69
C GLY A 277 17.19 35.75 17.74
N ILE A 278 15.86 35.52 17.58
CA ILE A 278 14.85 36.01 18.53
C ILE A 278 14.94 35.33 19.92
N TYR A 279 15.56 34.16 20.04
CA TYR A 279 15.68 33.41 21.30
C TYR A 279 16.88 33.83 22.14
N GLY A 280 17.79 34.70 21.63
CA GLY A 280 18.92 35.25 22.33
C GLY A 280 19.84 34.18 22.92
N LYS A 281 19.99 34.20 24.28
CA LYS A 281 20.80 33.20 25.02
C LYS A 281 20.23 31.78 24.94
N GLY A 282 18.96 31.67 24.57
CA GLY A 282 18.26 30.42 24.44
C GLY A 282 17.71 29.85 25.75
N PHE A 283 16.94 28.78 25.59
CA PHE A 283 16.34 27.99 26.64
C PHE A 283 16.16 26.54 26.19
N GLU A 284 15.91 25.67 27.14
CA GLU A 284 15.64 24.26 26.95
C GLU A 284 14.35 23.88 27.68
N TYR A 285 13.56 22.97 27.11
CA TYR A 285 12.45 22.34 27.79
C TYR A 285 12.29 20.89 27.35
N GLY A 286 11.88 20.05 28.29
CA GLY A 286 11.46 18.67 28.07
C GLY A 286 9.96 18.53 28.21
N ASN A 287 9.42 17.44 27.69
CA ASN A 287 8.05 17.04 27.96
C ASN A 287 7.88 15.53 27.90
N GLU A 288 6.88 15.02 28.59
CA GLU A 288 6.36 13.67 28.39
C GLU A 288 5.27 13.71 27.35
N MET A 289 5.37 12.86 26.33
CA MET A 289 4.35 12.70 25.30
C MET A 289 3.78 11.28 25.33
N LYS A 290 2.48 11.16 25.43
CA LYS A 290 1.77 9.89 25.32
C LYS A 290 0.69 9.99 24.26
N GLN A 291 0.63 9.00 23.36
CA GLN A 291 -0.45 8.87 22.39
C GLN A 291 -1.08 7.48 22.50
N ASN A 292 -2.39 7.47 22.63
CA ASN A 292 -3.20 6.27 22.50
C ASN A 292 -4.11 6.43 21.27
N LEU A 293 -4.00 5.49 20.34
CA LEU A 293 -4.86 5.41 19.17
C LEU A 293 -5.57 4.06 19.16
N ASP A 294 -6.87 4.09 18.97
CA ASP A 294 -7.72 2.91 18.77
C ASP A 294 -8.59 3.14 17.53
N ASN A 295 -8.44 2.29 16.54
CA ASN A 295 -9.24 2.27 15.33
C ASN A 295 -9.95 0.93 15.19
N THR A 296 -11.24 0.97 14.85
CA THR A 296 -12.03 -0.22 14.53
C THR A 296 -12.70 0.00 13.19
N SER A 297 -12.54 -0.91 12.26
CA SER A 297 -13.19 -0.86 10.95
C SER A 297 -14.08 -2.07 10.77
N PHE A 298 -15.32 -1.85 10.40
CA PHE A 298 -16.25 -2.88 9.96
C PHE A 298 -16.63 -2.64 8.50
N ASN A 299 -16.64 -3.71 7.71
CA ASN A 299 -17.15 -3.71 6.34
C ASN A 299 -18.02 -4.92 6.09
N GLY A 300 -19.09 -4.73 5.33
CA GLY A 300 -19.99 -5.81 4.92
C GLY A 300 -20.48 -5.58 3.50
N SER A 301 -20.56 -6.64 2.69
CA SER A 301 -21.10 -6.53 1.33
C SER A 301 -22.01 -7.69 0.99
N ILE A 302 -22.94 -7.40 0.08
CA ILE A 302 -23.81 -8.41 -0.55
C ILE A 302 -23.70 -8.21 -2.05
N ASP A 303 -23.49 -9.30 -2.79
CA ASP A 303 -23.37 -9.31 -4.23
C ASP A 303 -24.33 -10.35 -4.81
N TYR A 304 -25.09 -9.94 -5.83
CA TYR A 304 -25.93 -10.83 -6.62
C TYR A 304 -25.42 -10.84 -8.05
N GLN A 305 -25.15 -12.05 -8.59
CA GLN A 305 -24.69 -12.23 -9.97
C GLN A 305 -25.70 -13.08 -10.74
N ARG A 306 -26.11 -12.62 -11.92
CA ARG A 306 -26.98 -13.34 -12.84
C ARG A 306 -26.32 -13.44 -14.21
N PHE A 307 -26.19 -14.67 -14.70
CA PHE A 307 -25.80 -14.97 -16.07
C PHE A 307 -27.04 -15.09 -16.94
N PHE A 308 -27.00 -14.56 -18.16
CA PHE A 308 -28.12 -14.55 -19.10
C PHE A 308 -27.99 -15.60 -20.19
N ASN A 309 -26.85 -16.29 -20.26
CA ASN A 309 -26.58 -17.37 -21.19
C ASN A 309 -25.83 -18.52 -20.51
N LYS A 310 -25.92 -19.73 -21.10
CA LYS A 310 -25.28 -20.94 -20.56
C LYS A 310 -23.74 -20.86 -20.59
N GLU A 311 -23.18 -20.15 -21.54
CA GLU A 311 -21.74 -19.89 -21.72
C GLU A 311 -21.19 -18.95 -20.65
N ARG A 312 -22.07 -18.32 -19.82
CA ARG A 312 -21.74 -17.38 -18.75
C ARG A 312 -20.91 -16.18 -19.22
N THR A 313 -21.10 -15.74 -20.46
CA THR A 313 -20.40 -14.61 -21.09
C THR A 313 -21.14 -13.27 -20.92
N ASN A 314 -22.49 -13.34 -20.75
CA ASN A 314 -23.34 -12.18 -20.51
C ASN A 314 -23.87 -12.23 -19.09
N TYR A 315 -23.60 -11.21 -18.30
CA TYR A 315 -23.99 -11.22 -16.89
C TYR A 315 -24.18 -9.82 -16.30
N LEU A 316 -25.02 -9.75 -15.28
CA LEU A 316 -25.23 -8.60 -14.41
C LEU A 316 -24.72 -8.92 -13.01
N ILE A 317 -24.04 -7.96 -12.39
CA ILE A 317 -23.70 -8.00 -10.97
C ILE A 317 -24.34 -6.78 -10.31
N LEU A 318 -25.10 -7.02 -9.24
CA LEU A 318 -25.61 -5.99 -8.35
C LEU A 318 -24.90 -6.13 -7.02
N SER A 319 -24.36 -5.05 -6.54
CA SER A 319 -23.56 -5.05 -5.31
C SER A 319 -23.94 -3.91 -4.38
N TYR A 320 -23.97 -4.21 -3.10
CA TYR A 320 -24.06 -3.25 -2.02
C TYR A 320 -22.90 -3.45 -1.06
N LEU A 321 -22.26 -2.34 -0.65
CA LEU A 321 -21.21 -2.33 0.36
C LEU A 321 -21.54 -1.30 1.43
N PHE A 322 -21.38 -1.71 2.68
CA PHE A 322 -21.39 -0.84 3.86
C PHE A 322 -20.00 -0.88 4.51
N SER A 323 -19.50 0.28 4.94
CA SER A 323 -18.31 0.34 5.79
C SER A 323 -18.42 1.44 6.83
N THR A 324 -17.76 1.23 7.98
CA THR A 324 -17.59 2.24 9.02
C THR A 324 -16.27 2.06 9.75
N ASN A 325 -15.67 3.15 10.22
CA ASN A 325 -14.32 3.15 10.79
C ASN A 325 -14.18 4.19 11.92
N PRO A 326 -14.80 3.96 13.09
CA PRO A 326 -14.55 4.79 14.25
C PRO A 326 -13.07 4.74 14.67
N THR A 327 -12.52 5.92 14.95
CA THR A 327 -11.16 6.11 15.45
C THR A 327 -11.19 7.01 16.69
N HIS A 328 -10.42 6.66 17.70
CA HIS A 328 -10.20 7.45 18.90
C HIS A 328 -8.71 7.71 19.04
N ILE A 329 -8.33 8.95 19.29
CA ILE A 329 -6.94 9.36 19.53
C ILE A 329 -6.92 10.25 20.75
N ASP A 330 -6.15 9.83 21.77
CA ASP A 330 -5.86 10.65 22.92
C ASP A 330 -4.37 11.00 22.93
N ASN A 331 -4.04 12.28 22.94
CA ASN A 331 -2.66 12.78 23.03
C ASN A 331 -2.50 13.56 24.33
N TYR A 332 -1.44 13.25 25.06
CA TYR A 332 -1.04 13.91 26.30
C TYR A 332 0.31 14.53 26.10
N THR A 333 0.48 15.81 26.43
CA THR A 333 1.74 16.52 26.43
C THR A 333 1.88 17.22 27.77
N PHE A 334 2.83 16.77 28.61
CA PHE A 334 3.12 17.33 29.92
C PHE A 334 4.53 17.86 29.90
N TYR A 335 4.67 19.15 30.11
CA TYR A 335 5.97 19.82 30.13
C TYR A 335 6.66 19.64 31.49
N ASP A 336 7.97 19.48 31.43
CA ASP A 336 8.82 19.50 32.61
C ASP A 336 8.96 20.95 33.16
N ASP A 337 10.05 21.28 33.86
CA ASP A 337 10.29 22.63 34.33
C ASP A 337 10.42 23.63 33.17
N ILE A 338 9.42 24.51 33.00
CA ILE A 338 9.36 25.55 31.98
C ILE A 338 9.70 26.95 32.54
N SER A 339 10.21 27.06 33.78
CA SER A 339 10.50 28.33 34.45
C SER A 339 11.52 29.21 33.70
N GLN A 340 12.39 28.60 32.89
CA GLN A 340 13.41 29.27 32.09
C GLN A 340 12.96 29.60 30.66
N VAL A 341 11.75 29.16 30.24
CA VAL A 341 11.25 29.36 28.89
C VAL A 341 10.76 30.79 28.70
N THR A 342 11.28 31.49 27.71
CA THR A 342 10.89 32.85 27.37
C THR A 342 10.46 32.96 25.91
N GLY A 343 9.44 33.77 25.65
CA GLY A 343 8.97 34.07 24.29
C GLY A 343 8.05 33.01 23.68
N ILE A 344 7.82 31.88 24.36
CA ILE A 344 6.87 30.83 23.96
C ILE A 344 5.98 30.49 25.16
N GLN A 345 4.68 30.37 24.93
CA GLN A 345 3.76 29.92 25.98
C GLN A 345 3.63 28.40 25.90
N LEU A 346 4.07 27.73 26.96
CA LEU A 346 3.95 26.29 27.13
C LEU A 346 2.93 26.01 28.26
N HIS A 347 2.07 25.04 28.04
CA HIS A 347 1.13 24.55 29.04
C HIS A 347 0.83 23.07 28.76
N ASP A 348 0.53 22.34 29.82
CA ASP A 348 0.14 20.94 29.68
C ASP A 348 -1.14 20.83 28.86
N LEU A 349 -1.17 19.88 27.94
CA LEU A 349 -2.24 19.73 26.96
C LEU A 349 -2.70 18.28 26.87
N LEU A 350 -4.03 18.12 26.83
CA LEU A 350 -4.68 16.86 26.49
C LEU A 350 -5.58 17.09 25.27
N SER A 351 -5.41 16.31 24.22
CA SER A 351 -6.37 16.28 23.11
C SER A 351 -7.05 14.92 23.00
N LYS A 352 -8.36 14.94 22.84
CA LYS A 352 -9.21 13.75 22.62
C LYS A 352 -9.94 13.94 21.30
N SER A 353 -9.60 13.10 20.31
CA SER A 353 -10.22 13.15 18.98
C SER A 353 -11.03 11.87 18.72
N LYS A 354 -12.25 12.04 18.27
CA LYS A 354 -13.16 10.97 17.85
C LYS A 354 -13.59 11.22 16.42
N THR A 355 -13.21 10.33 15.52
CA THR A 355 -13.64 10.39 14.13
C THR A 355 -14.46 9.17 13.77
N ARG A 356 -15.41 9.32 12.85
CA ARG A 356 -16.20 8.23 12.31
C ARG A 356 -16.53 8.48 10.84
N GLY A 357 -15.99 7.64 9.98
CA GLY A 357 -16.44 7.49 8.60
C GLY A 357 -17.56 6.45 8.50
N THR A 358 -18.57 6.72 7.67
CA THR A 358 -19.62 5.77 7.30
C THR A 358 -19.87 5.89 5.81
N GLU A 359 -19.94 4.78 5.11
CA GLU A 359 -20.10 4.74 3.67
C GLU A 359 -21.06 3.67 3.22
N HIS A 360 -21.94 4.03 2.29
CA HIS A 360 -22.85 3.16 1.58
C HIS A 360 -22.55 3.23 0.10
N THR A 361 -22.32 2.10 -0.55
CA THR A 361 -22.09 2.03 -1.99
C THR A 361 -23.02 1.08 -2.65
N PHE A 362 -23.60 1.53 -3.75
CA PHE A 362 -24.44 0.74 -4.65
C PHE A 362 -23.76 0.71 -6.02
N GLN A 363 -23.63 -0.47 -6.61
CA GLN A 363 -23.00 -0.66 -7.92
C GLN A 363 -23.77 -1.68 -8.75
N ALA A 364 -23.92 -1.37 -10.05
CA ALA A 364 -24.49 -2.27 -11.05
C ALA A 364 -23.51 -2.36 -12.22
N ASP A 365 -23.06 -3.58 -12.56
CA ASP A 365 -22.12 -3.87 -13.63
C ASP A 365 -22.74 -4.87 -14.60
N PHE A 366 -22.81 -4.48 -15.88
CA PHE A 366 -23.30 -5.35 -16.93
C PHE A 366 -22.18 -5.64 -17.92
N THR A 367 -21.96 -6.91 -18.20
CA THR A 367 -21.02 -7.40 -19.22
C THR A 367 -21.79 -8.05 -20.36
N HIS A 368 -21.52 -7.60 -21.57
CA HIS A 368 -22.09 -8.14 -22.80
C HIS A 368 -20.99 -8.58 -23.76
N SER A 369 -21.01 -9.84 -24.15
CA SER A 369 -20.10 -10.41 -25.16
C SER A 369 -20.70 -10.17 -26.54
N LEU A 370 -20.05 -9.31 -27.35
CA LEU A 370 -20.45 -9.06 -28.73
C LEU A 370 -20.05 -10.23 -29.65
N SER A 371 -18.93 -10.88 -29.31
CA SER A 371 -18.41 -12.06 -29.97
C SER A 371 -17.48 -12.81 -29.01
N GLU A 372 -16.86 -13.92 -29.43
CA GLU A 372 -15.84 -14.62 -28.65
C GLU A 372 -14.63 -13.74 -28.34
N THR A 373 -14.35 -12.77 -29.20
CA THR A 373 -13.16 -11.89 -29.09
C THR A 373 -13.47 -10.48 -28.62
N GLN A 374 -14.76 -10.09 -28.52
CA GLN A 374 -15.13 -8.72 -28.16
C GLN A 374 -16.14 -8.68 -27.03
N ARG A 375 -15.94 -7.74 -26.11
CA ARG A 375 -16.76 -7.56 -24.91
C ARG A 375 -17.00 -6.08 -24.60
N LEU A 376 -18.21 -5.75 -24.21
CA LEU A 376 -18.60 -4.46 -23.66
C LEU A 376 -18.89 -4.60 -22.16
N ASN A 377 -18.39 -3.69 -21.36
CA ASN A 377 -18.69 -3.55 -19.95
C ASN A 377 -19.31 -2.17 -19.72
N PHE A 378 -20.42 -2.14 -19.00
CA PHE A 378 -21.10 -0.92 -18.59
C PHE A 378 -21.34 -0.97 -17.09
N GLY A 379 -21.35 0.16 -16.44
CA GLY A 379 -21.71 0.18 -15.04
C GLY A 379 -22.09 1.56 -14.55
N ALA A 380 -22.80 1.55 -13.43
CA ALA A 380 -23.16 2.73 -12.67
C ALA A 380 -22.87 2.48 -11.19
N LYS A 381 -22.46 3.53 -10.48
CA LYS A 381 -22.08 3.46 -9.08
C LYS A 381 -22.51 4.72 -8.35
N TYR A 382 -23.04 4.55 -7.15
CA TYR A 382 -23.36 5.64 -6.24
C TYR A 382 -22.72 5.38 -4.89
N ILE A 383 -21.99 6.36 -4.37
CA ILE A 383 -21.34 6.35 -3.07
C ILE A 383 -21.94 7.47 -2.23
N ALA A 384 -22.46 7.14 -1.06
CA ALA A 384 -22.89 8.08 -0.04
C ALA A 384 -21.95 7.95 1.17
N ARG A 385 -21.17 8.99 1.45
CA ARG A 385 -20.15 9.02 2.48
C ARG A 385 -20.44 10.13 3.49
N THR A 386 -20.28 9.82 4.77
CA THR A 386 -20.37 10.80 5.86
C THR A 386 -19.18 10.59 6.79
N ASN A 387 -18.41 11.66 7.02
CA ASN A 387 -17.35 11.70 8.01
C ASN A 387 -17.70 12.70 9.09
N LYS A 388 -17.59 12.30 10.35
CA LYS A 388 -17.75 13.15 11.52
C LYS A 388 -16.43 13.17 12.28
N SER A 389 -16.05 14.35 12.78
CA SER A 389 -14.89 14.54 13.65
C SER A 389 -15.28 15.41 14.81
N ASP A 390 -14.94 14.98 16.02
CA ASP A 390 -15.05 15.72 17.27
C ASP A 390 -13.67 15.69 17.95
N SER A 391 -12.97 16.81 17.94
CA SER A 391 -11.65 16.99 18.52
C SER A 391 -11.73 17.99 19.66
N ARG A 392 -11.49 17.53 20.88
CA ARG A 392 -11.55 18.32 22.12
C ARG A 392 -10.15 18.51 22.69
N TYR A 393 -9.79 19.75 22.94
CA TYR A 393 -8.53 20.14 23.55
C TYR A 393 -8.81 20.64 24.97
N TYR A 394 -7.97 20.22 25.91
CA TYR A 394 -8.07 20.60 27.31
C TYR A 394 -6.72 21.14 27.77
N ASP A 395 -6.74 22.33 28.35
CA ASP A 395 -5.63 22.87 29.11
C ASP A 395 -5.59 22.14 30.46
N VAL A 396 -4.41 21.64 30.85
CA VAL A 396 -4.25 20.85 32.07
C VAL A 396 -3.49 21.70 33.09
N ALA A 397 -4.11 21.98 34.24
CA ALA A 397 -3.48 22.72 35.32
C ALA A 397 -2.51 21.85 36.12
N ALA A 398 -1.66 22.45 36.96
CA ALA A 398 -0.66 21.74 37.77
C ALA A 398 -1.30 20.72 38.76
N ASP A 399 -2.53 20.95 39.19
CA ASP A 399 -3.32 20.03 40.02
C ASP A 399 -4.01 18.91 39.20
N LYS A 400 -3.71 18.80 37.89
CA LYS A 400 -4.30 17.88 36.93
C LYS A 400 -5.77 18.16 36.58
N THR A 401 -6.29 19.34 36.91
CA THR A 401 -7.62 19.76 36.45
C THR A 401 -7.59 20.00 34.96
N GLU A 402 -8.50 19.31 34.24
CA GLU A 402 -8.69 19.44 32.79
C GLU A 402 -9.73 20.51 32.51
N THR A 403 -9.37 21.59 31.80
CA THR A 403 -10.30 22.66 31.40
C THR A 403 -10.42 22.65 29.88
N LEU A 404 -11.67 22.50 29.38
CA LEU A 404 -11.89 22.50 27.92
C LEU A 404 -11.43 23.84 27.33
N ASN A 405 -10.63 23.74 26.26
CA ASN A 405 -10.21 24.90 25.46
C ASN A 405 -11.07 24.96 24.17
N PRO A 406 -12.14 25.77 24.16
CA PRO A 406 -13.04 25.84 23.01
C PRO A 406 -12.39 26.45 21.76
N ALA A 407 -11.33 27.26 21.94
CA ALA A 407 -10.64 27.91 20.84
C ALA A 407 -9.83 26.90 20.01
N ASN A 408 -9.34 25.84 20.65
CA ASN A 408 -8.60 24.76 20.02
C ASN A 408 -9.45 23.50 19.76
N SER A 409 -10.73 23.51 20.15
CA SER A 409 -11.66 22.40 19.92
C SER A 409 -12.46 22.61 18.65
N MET A 410 -12.76 21.52 17.93
CA MET A 410 -13.58 21.59 16.73
C MET A 410 -14.49 20.37 16.59
N GLU A 411 -15.64 20.57 15.98
CA GLU A 411 -16.55 19.51 15.56
C GLU A 411 -17.03 19.81 14.15
N TYR A 412 -16.88 18.86 13.22
CA TYR A 412 -17.39 19.01 11.86
C TYR A 412 -18.02 17.73 11.33
N LYS A 413 -18.89 17.92 10.33
CA LYS A 413 -19.47 16.86 9.52
C LYS A 413 -19.20 17.12 8.05
N ASN A 414 -18.54 16.17 7.39
CA ASN A 414 -18.37 16.13 5.95
C ASN A 414 -19.33 15.11 5.34
N THR A 415 -20.07 15.50 4.31
CA THR A 415 -20.95 14.64 3.53
C THR A 415 -20.52 14.71 2.07
N GLN A 416 -20.17 13.57 1.48
CA GLN A 416 -19.72 13.46 0.11
C GLN A 416 -20.56 12.41 -0.62
N ASN A 417 -21.14 12.81 -1.76
CA ASN A 417 -21.88 11.93 -2.65
C ASN A 417 -21.17 11.87 -4.00
N ILE A 418 -20.97 10.68 -4.54
CA ILE A 418 -20.32 10.46 -5.83
C ILE A 418 -21.23 9.60 -6.70
N LEU A 419 -21.61 10.12 -7.85
CA LEU A 419 -22.32 9.37 -8.88
C LEU A 419 -21.38 9.16 -10.06
N ALA A 420 -21.24 7.91 -10.49
CA ALA A 420 -20.36 7.53 -11.58
C ALA A 420 -21.08 6.63 -12.60
N ALA A 421 -20.71 6.79 -13.86
CA ALA A 421 -21.08 5.89 -14.95
C ALA A 421 -19.86 5.61 -15.82
N TYR A 422 -19.76 4.38 -16.36
CA TYR A 422 -18.66 4.01 -17.23
C TYR A 422 -19.09 3.10 -18.36
N ALA A 423 -18.29 3.15 -19.44
CA ALA A 423 -18.33 2.21 -20.54
C ALA A 423 -16.92 1.79 -20.94
N GLU A 424 -16.70 0.52 -21.20
CA GLU A 424 -15.41 -0.06 -21.59
C GLU A 424 -15.62 -1.12 -22.65
N TRP A 425 -14.86 -1.04 -23.73
CA TRP A 425 -14.77 -2.06 -24.76
C TRP A 425 -13.43 -2.77 -24.71
N LYS A 426 -13.46 -4.11 -24.80
CA LYS A 426 -12.28 -4.98 -24.92
C LYS A 426 -12.39 -5.82 -26.18
N GLY A 427 -11.30 -5.89 -26.95
CA GLY A 427 -11.24 -6.67 -28.18
C GLY A 427 -9.91 -7.40 -28.31
N ASN A 428 -9.95 -8.66 -28.82
CA ASN A 428 -8.80 -9.46 -29.18
C ASN A 428 -8.88 -9.83 -30.65
N PHE A 429 -7.90 -9.40 -31.47
CA PHE A 429 -7.88 -9.56 -32.91
C PHE A 429 -6.57 -10.25 -33.32
N GLY A 430 -6.59 -11.58 -33.38
CA GLY A 430 -5.38 -12.37 -33.62
C GLY A 430 -4.34 -12.13 -32.54
N LYS A 431 -3.21 -11.48 -32.91
CA LYS A 431 -2.13 -11.14 -31.98
C LYS A 431 -2.36 -9.83 -31.20
N TRP A 432 -3.36 -9.04 -31.56
CA TRP A 432 -3.66 -7.74 -30.97
C TRP A 432 -4.68 -7.87 -29.86
N GLY A 433 -4.41 -7.27 -28.71
CA GLY A 433 -5.37 -7.03 -27.63
C GLY A 433 -5.58 -5.53 -27.46
N THR A 434 -6.82 -5.10 -27.31
CA THR A 434 -7.14 -3.67 -27.10
C THR A 434 -8.20 -3.49 -26.03
N MET A 435 -8.11 -2.41 -25.29
CA MET A 435 -9.10 -1.96 -24.33
C MET A 435 -9.24 -0.45 -24.45
N MET A 436 -10.46 0.06 -24.50
CA MET A 436 -10.79 1.47 -24.48
C MET A 436 -11.98 1.69 -23.55
N GLY A 437 -11.87 2.66 -22.68
CA GLY A 437 -12.94 2.95 -21.74
C GLY A 437 -12.94 4.40 -21.29
N THR A 438 -14.07 4.83 -20.81
CA THR A 438 -14.22 6.13 -20.19
C THR A 438 -15.18 6.04 -19.01
N ARG A 439 -14.94 6.85 -18.01
CA ARG A 439 -15.76 6.99 -16.82
C ARG A 439 -16.02 8.46 -16.54
N TYR A 440 -17.25 8.80 -16.25
CA TYR A 440 -17.62 10.12 -15.76
C TYR A 440 -18.01 10.02 -14.30
N GLU A 441 -17.49 10.94 -13.47
CA GLU A 441 -17.81 11.04 -12.05
C GLU A 441 -18.26 12.45 -11.71
N GLN A 442 -19.40 12.56 -11.05
CA GLN A 442 -19.91 13.77 -10.44
C GLN A 442 -19.85 13.64 -8.92
N THR A 443 -19.16 14.56 -8.27
CA THR A 443 -19.00 14.61 -6.82
C THR A 443 -19.65 15.85 -6.26
N TRP A 444 -20.40 15.69 -5.17
CA TRP A 444 -20.94 16.77 -4.35
C TRP A 444 -20.39 16.60 -2.94
N GLU A 445 -19.76 17.62 -2.42
CA GLU A 445 -19.17 17.63 -1.10
C GLU A 445 -19.69 18.82 -0.31
N LYS A 446 -20.03 18.55 0.95
CA LYS A 446 -20.54 19.56 1.89
C LYS A 446 -19.91 19.34 3.24
N VAL A 447 -19.21 20.36 3.73
CA VAL A 447 -18.61 20.39 5.06
C VAL A 447 -19.37 21.42 5.90
N LYS A 448 -19.71 21.03 7.12
CA LYS A 448 -20.31 21.88 8.15
C LYS A 448 -19.51 21.78 9.42
N PHE A 449 -19.16 22.91 9.99
CA PHE A 449 -18.58 23.01 11.32
C PHE A 449 -19.70 23.25 12.36
N GLU A 450 -19.82 22.34 13.31
CA GLU A 450 -20.79 22.46 14.42
C GLU A 450 -20.16 23.19 15.60
N GLN A 451 -18.83 23.10 15.77
CA GLN A 451 -18.05 23.85 16.76
C GLN A 451 -16.64 24.16 16.18
N GLY A 452 -16.03 25.23 16.71
CA GLY A 452 -14.69 25.68 16.31
C GLY A 452 -14.74 26.82 15.28
N LYS A 453 -13.53 27.22 14.80
CA LYS A 453 -13.35 28.38 13.90
C LYS A 453 -13.21 27.97 12.43
N GLY A 454 -13.60 26.76 12.05
CA GLY A 454 -13.62 26.34 10.64
C GLY A 454 -14.80 26.96 9.88
N GLU A 455 -14.65 27.11 8.58
CA GLU A 455 -15.68 27.68 7.70
C GLU A 455 -16.46 26.59 6.96
N ASP A 456 -17.78 26.72 6.94
CA ASP A 456 -18.66 25.85 6.15
C ASP A 456 -18.39 26.05 4.65
N PHE A 457 -18.30 24.97 3.90
CA PHE A 457 -18.13 25.05 2.45
C PHE A 457 -18.85 23.93 1.69
N ASN A 458 -19.10 24.19 0.41
CA ASN A 458 -19.65 23.22 -0.53
C ASN A 458 -18.78 23.19 -1.79
N LYS A 459 -18.49 21.97 -2.31
CA LYS A 459 -17.75 21.80 -3.55
C LYS A 459 -18.44 20.83 -4.48
N GLN A 460 -18.23 21.01 -5.79
CA GLN A 460 -18.71 20.11 -6.82
C GLN A 460 -17.62 19.89 -7.86
N TYR A 461 -17.42 18.65 -8.25
CA TYR A 461 -16.43 18.26 -9.25
C TYR A 461 -17.05 17.34 -10.29
N GLY A 462 -16.91 17.69 -11.57
CA GLY A 462 -17.23 16.81 -12.69
C GLY A 462 -15.97 16.37 -13.41
N ASN A 463 -15.71 15.06 -13.51
CA ASN A 463 -14.48 14.54 -14.09
C ASN A 463 -14.75 13.45 -15.12
N LEU A 464 -14.21 13.61 -16.34
CA LEU A 464 -14.16 12.57 -17.36
C LEU A 464 -12.78 11.92 -17.33
N VAL A 465 -12.74 10.59 -17.21
CA VAL A 465 -11.53 9.81 -16.97
C VAL A 465 -11.37 8.74 -18.05
N PRO A 466 -10.68 9.05 -19.16
CA PRO A 466 -10.40 8.10 -20.22
C PRO A 466 -9.27 7.13 -19.87
N SER A 467 -9.33 5.92 -20.40
CA SER A 467 -8.27 4.92 -20.39
C SER A 467 -8.21 4.15 -21.69
N ALA A 468 -7.01 3.79 -22.14
CA ALA A 468 -6.81 2.98 -23.34
C ALA A 468 -5.59 2.07 -23.16
N SER A 469 -5.64 0.87 -23.72
CA SER A 469 -4.47 -0.01 -23.83
C SER A 469 -4.48 -0.75 -25.16
N LEU A 470 -3.29 -0.99 -25.67
CA LEU A 470 -3.00 -1.77 -26.86
C LEU A 470 -1.88 -2.74 -26.52
N SER A 471 -2.05 -4.01 -26.86
CA SER A 471 -1.03 -5.04 -26.69
C SER A 471 -0.86 -5.86 -27.96
N TYR A 472 0.34 -6.36 -28.18
CA TYR A 472 0.69 -7.22 -29.30
C TYR A 472 1.49 -8.42 -28.83
N ASN A 473 0.98 -9.62 -29.10
CA ASN A 473 1.65 -10.88 -28.84
C ASN A 473 2.64 -11.19 -29.95
N ILE A 474 3.93 -10.96 -29.71
CA ILE A 474 5.01 -11.17 -30.69
C ILE A 474 5.15 -12.67 -30.97
N ALA A 475 5.29 -13.45 -29.90
CA ALA A 475 5.43 -14.90 -29.90
C ALA A 475 4.84 -15.49 -28.60
N PRO A 476 4.67 -16.82 -28.50
CA PRO A 476 4.30 -17.44 -27.21
C PRO A 476 5.27 -17.02 -26.09
N GLY A 477 4.72 -16.46 -25.03
CA GLY A 477 5.50 -15.93 -23.92
C GLY A 477 6.19 -14.59 -24.14
N MET A 478 5.93 -13.88 -25.25
CA MET A 478 6.51 -12.57 -25.56
C MET A 478 5.43 -11.59 -26.01
N ASN A 479 5.25 -10.52 -25.27
CA ASN A 479 4.31 -9.46 -25.65
C ASN A 479 4.87 -8.06 -25.39
N ILE A 480 4.35 -7.09 -26.12
CA ILE A 480 4.57 -5.66 -25.93
C ILE A 480 3.22 -4.97 -25.83
N GLY A 481 3.14 -3.95 -24.99
CA GLY A 481 1.92 -3.18 -24.79
C GLY A 481 2.20 -1.71 -24.54
N MET A 482 1.19 -0.88 -24.85
CA MET A 482 1.16 0.53 -24.46
C MET A 482 -0.16 0.80 -23.78
N ASN A 483 -0.14 1.63 -22.74
CA ASN A 483 -1.34 2.08 -22.08
C ASN A 483 -1.26 3.57 -21.72
N TYR A 484 -2.43 4.19 -21.74
CA TYR A 484 -2.64 5.55 -21.27
C TYR A 484 -3.82 5.56 -20.32
N GLN A 485 -3.70 6.32 -19.25
CA GLN A 485 -4.78 6.59 -18.30
C GLN A 485 -4.69 8.01 -17.76
N LEU A 486 -5.85 8.60 -17.55
CA LEU A 486 -6.05 9.75 -16.68
C LEU A 486 -6.55 9.24 -15.32
N ARG A 487 -6.00 9.75 -14.24
CA ARG A 487 -6.45 9.46 -12.87
C ARG A 487 -6.63 10.77 -12.12
N ILE A 488 -7.51 10.78 -11.15
CA ILE A 488 -7.78 11.95 -10.32
C ILE A 488 -7.42 11.67 -8.85
N THR A 489 -7.11 12.73 -8.13
CA THR A 489 -7.07 12.73 -6.66
C THR A 489 -7.89 13.91 -6.17
N ARG A 490 -8.94 13.63 -5.40
CA ARG A 490 -9.76 14.65 -4.75
C ARG A 490 -9.04 15.14 -3.50
N PRO A 491 -9.06 16.44 -3.19
CA PRO A 491 -8.57 16.90 -1.90
C PRO A 491 -9.45 16.31 -0.79
N GLY A 492 -8.85 15.61 0.16
CA GLY A 492 -9.52 15.09 1.35
C GLY A 492 -9.82 16.19 2.36
N ILE A 493 -10.69 15.89 3.34
CA ILE A 493 -11.07 16.89 4.35
C ILE A 493 -9.88 17.43 5.14
N THR A 494 -8.83 16.63 5.37
CA THR A 494 -7.60 17.07 6.02
C THR A 494 -6.93 18.22 5.26
N TYR A 495 -6.95 18.17 3.93
CA TYR A 495 -6.40 19.24 3.09
C TYR A 495 -7.33 20.45 2.98
N LEU A 496 -8.63 20.24 3.11
CA LEU A 496 -9.66 21.28 2.99
C LEU A 496 -10.05 21.93 4.32
N ASN A 497 -9.65 21.33 5.46
CA ASN A 497 -10.04 21.80 6.78
C ASN A 497 -9.35 23.13 7.11
N SER A 498 -10.13 24.21 7.11
CA SER A 498 -9.67 25.58 7.40
C SER A 498 -9.35 25.83 8.87
N TYR A 499 -9.62 24.89 9.76
CA TYR A 499 -9.26 24.99 11.18
C TYR A 499 -7.74 25.09 11.34
N VAL A 500 -7.29 26.06 12.14
CA VAL A 500 -5.87 26.27 12.46
C VAL A 500 -5.50 25.50 13.72
N ASP A 501 -4.75 24.42 13.56
CA ASP A 501 -4.21 23.69 14.70
C ASP A 501 -3.03 24.44 15.31
N ARG A 502 -3.14 24.79 16.58
CA ARG A 502 -2.16 25.51 17.41
C ARG A 502 -1.67 24.67 18.59
N SER A 503 -1.84 23.37 18.54
CA SER A 503 -1.38 22.46 19.61
C SER A 503 0.12 22.42 19.77
N ASN A 504 0.86 22.75 18.71
CA ASN A 504 2.31 22.88 18.77
C ASN A 504 2.71 24.36 18.97
N PRO A 505 3.47 24.69 20.02
CA PRO A 505 3.85 26.07 20.32
C PRO A 505 4.82 26.70 19.30
N THR A 506 5.47 25.90 18.47
CA THR A 506 6.46 26.35 17.47
C THR A 506 6.01 26.17 16.01
N ALA A 507 4.82 25.59 15.81
CA ALA A 507 4.28 25.33 14.49
C ALA A 507 2.75 25.32 14.49
N ILE A 508 2.16 25.82 13.41
CA ILE A 508 0.71 25.71 13.16
C ILE A 508 0.45 25.02 11.83
N SER A 509 -0.67 24.34 11.74
CA SER A 509 -1.11 23.70 10.50
C SER A 509 -2.58 23.98 10.21
N TYR A 510 -2.91 24.12 8.93
CA TYR A 510 -4.26 24.36 8.44
C TYR A 510 -4.43 23.90 7.01
N GLY A 511 -5.64 23.52 6.66
CA GLY A 511 -5.98 23.17 5.29
C GLY A 511 -6.29 24.39 4.43
N ASN A 512 -6.62 24.12 3.17
CA ASN A 512 -6.96 25.12 2.17
C ASN A 512 -8.25 24.71 1.44
N THR A 513 -9.31 25.47 1.65
CA THR A 513 -10.62 25.22 1.02
C THR A 513 -10.63 25.46 -0.48
N ASP A 514 -9.61 26.12 -1.06
CA ASP A 514 -9.54 26.45 -2.49
C ASP A 514 -8.92 25.33 -3.34
N LEU A 515 -8.52 24.22 -2.72
CA LEU A 515 -7.92 23.11 -3.46
C LEU A 515 -8.88 22.53 -4.52
N ASP A 516 -8.33 22.19 -5.66
CA ASP A 516 -9.03 21.55 -6.78
C ASP A 516 -8.58 20.09 -6.96
N VAL A 517 -9.33 19.34 -7.74
CA VAL A 517 -9.04 17.95 -8.10
C VAL A 517 -7.75 17.87 -8.90
N VAL A 518 -6.81 17.06 -8.42
CA VAL A 518 -5.56 16.75 -9.13
C VAL A 518 -5.84 15.83 -10.30
N LYS A 519 -5.25 16.13 -11.47
CA LYS A 519 -5.34 15.30 -12.68
C LYS A 519 -3.95 14.81 -13.06
N SER A 520 -3.76 13.50 -13.02
CA SER A 520 -2.48 12.85 -13.33
C SER A 520 -2.61 12.00 -14.59
N HIS A 521 -1.74 12.24 -15.55
CA HIS A 521 -1.64 11.51 -16.79
C HIS A 521 -0.50 10.51 -16.72
N GLN A 522 -0.74 9.28 -17.12
CA GLN A 522 0.27 8.22 -17.15
C GLN A 522 0.27 7.53 -18.51
N LEU A 523 1.44 7.45 -19.11
CA LEU A 523 1.71 6.71 -20.34
C LEU A 523 2.75 5.63 -20.01
N ASN A 524 2.48 4.36 -20.34
CA ASN A 524 3.43 3.28 -20.12
C ASN A 524 3.60 2.44 -21.38
N MET A 525 4.81 1.95 -21.58
CA MET A 525 5.17 0.92 -22.54
C MET A 525 5.69 -0.30 -21.77
N VAL A 526 5.11 -1.47 -21.99
CA VAL A 526 5.41 -2.69 -21.26
C VAL A 526 5.93 -3.73 -22.22
N PHE A 527 7.04 -4.36 -21.88
CA PHE A 527 7.56 -5.53 -22.57
C PHE A 527 7.66 -6.69 -21.59
N ASN A 528 7.11 -7.86 -21.97
CA ASN A 528 7.16 -9.07 -21.18
C ASN A 528 7.73 -10.21 -22.01
N TYR A 529 8.64 -10.95 -21.40
CA TYR A 529 9.13 -12.23 -21.90
C TYR A 529 9.10 -13.26 -20.77
N TYR A 530 8.52 -14.43 -21.02
CA TYR A 530 8.52 -15.51 -20.04
C TYR A 530 8.63 -16.88 -20.73
N ASN A 531 9.38 -17.75 -20.10
CA ASN A 531 9.43 -19.17 -20.38
C ASN A 531 9.46 -19.97 -19.07
N GLN A 532 9.66 -21.28 -19.09
CA GLN A 532 9.64 -22.13 -17.90
C GLN A 532 10.71 -21.77 -16.85
N ARG A 533 11.81 -21.12 -17.24
CA ARG A 533 12.95 -20.83 -16.35
C ARG A 533 13.24 -19.35 -16.18
N PHE A 534 12.78 -18.52 -17.09
CA PHE A 534 13.14 -17.10 -17.12
C PHE A 534 11.93 -16.23 -17.40
N MET A 535 11.79 -15.18 -16.61
CA MET A 535 10.79 -14.14 -16.80
C MET A 535 11.48 -12.79 -16.72
N LEU A 536 11.21 -11.95 -17.70
CA LEU A 536 11.59 -10.53 -17.77
C LEU A 536 10.33 -9.71 -17.99
N SER A 537 10.10 -8.71 -17.16
CA SER A 537 9.10 -7.67 -17.38
C SER A 537 9.79 -6.31 -17.31
N THR A 538 9.63 -5.49 -18.34
CA THR A 538 10.16 -4.12 -18.36
C THR A 538 9.04 -3.16 -18.66
N THR A 539 8.88 -2.13 -17.83
CA THR A 539 7.93 -1.04 -18.03
C THR A 539 8.68 0.28 -18.13
N LEU A 540 8.50 1.00 -19.23
CA LEU A 540 8.92 2.38 -19.38
C LEU A 540 7.69 3.26 -19.16
N GLY A 541 7.77 4.20 -18.23
CA GLY A 541 6.68 5.06 -17.82
C GLY A 541 7.01 6.53 -18.00
N TYR A 542 6.01 7.32 -18.40
CA TYR A 542 6.08 8.77 -18.35
C TYR A 542 4.79 9.31 -17.73
N GLY A 543 4.93 9.96 -16.58
CA GLY A 543 3.84 10.57 -15.82
C GLY A 543 3.95 12.09 -15.79
N PHE A 544 2.82 12.79 -15.87
CA PHE A 544 2.79 14.23 -15.68
C PHE A 544 1.53 14.71 -14.97
N CYS A 545 1.72 15.73 -14.15
CA CYS A 545 0.66 16.42 -13.42
C CYS A 545 1.03 17.89 -13.31
N ASP A 546 0.08 18.80 -13.59
CA ASP A 546 0.31 20.24 -13.59
C ASP A 546 -0.29 20.96 -12.39
N ASN A 547 -1.08 20.29 -11.58
CA ASN A 547 -1.80 20.85 -10.42
C ASN A 547 -1.74 19.95 -9.20
N LYS A 548 -0.61 19.28 -8.93
CA LYS A 548 -0.46 18.40 -7.78
C LYS A 548 -0.64 19.21 -6.49
N ILE A 549 -1.45 18.68 -5.58
CA ILE A 549 -1.52 19.19 -4.21
C ILE A 549 -0.20 18.88 -3.54
N GLU A 550 0.43 19.91 -3.00
CA GLU A 550 1.66 19.79 -2.24
C GLU A 550 1.48 20.47 -0.90
N GLN A 551 1.98 19.83 0.15
CA GLN A 551 2.15 20.45 1.45
C GLN A 551 3.43 21.28 1.42
N TYR A 552 3.37 22.49 1.96
CA TYR A 552 4.54 23.34 2.08
C TYR A 552 4.52 24.10 3.39
N SER A 553 5.73 24.43 3.86
CA SER A 553 5.91 25.12 5.13
C SER A 553 6.75 26.38 4.91
N PHE A 554 6.40 27.41 5.66
CA PHE A 554 7.09 28.71 5.68
C PHE A 554 7.03 29.30 7.09
N LEU A 555 7.97 30.19 7.41
CA LEU A 555 7.94 30.95 8.65
C LEU A 555 7.12 32.23 8.46
N ASP A 556 6.27 32.57 9.43
CA ASP A 556 5.62 33.89 9.48
C ASP A 556 6.50 34.93 10.18
N ALA A 557 5.97 36.13 10.37
CA ALA A 557 6.69 37.25 10.99
C ALA A 557 7.08 36.99 12.47
N ASP A 558 6.37 36.10 13.13
CA ASP A 558 6.62 35.70 14.52
C ASP A 558 7.54 34.46 14.61
N ASN A 559 8.17 34.05 13.51
CA ASN A 559 8.99 32.84 13.37
C ASN A 559 8.24 31.55 13.71
N LEU A 560 6.92 31.56 13.60
CA LEU A 560 6.09 30.37 13.74
C LEU A 560 6.05 29.61 12.41
N LEU A 561 6.34 28.32 12.45
CA LEU A 561 6.29 27.49 11.25
C LEU A 561 4.84 27.24 10.83
N ASN A 562 4.43 27.82 9.72
CA ASN A 562 3.12 27.57 9.11
C ASN A 562 3.21 26.44 8.13
N THR A 563 2.26 25.51 8.19
CA THR A 563 2.14 24.38 7.25
C THR A 563 0.74 24.38 6.64
N THR A 564 0.67 24.39 5.30
CA THR A 564 -0.60 24.37 4.56
C THR A 564 -0.46 23.62 3.23
N TYR A 565 -1.51 23.61 2.44
CA TYR A 565 -1.61 22.86 1.18
C TYR A 565 -2.00 23.76 0.02
N GLY A 566 -1.54 23.41 -1.18
CA GLY A 566 -1.90 24.12 -2.41
C GLY A 566 -1.76 23.25 -3.65
N ASN A 567 -2.54 23.51 -4.70
CA ASN A 567 -2.33 22.96 -6.04
C ASN A 567 -1.16 23.69 -6.75
N VAL A 568 0.01 23.68 -6.13
CA VAL A 568 1.15 24.54 -6.50
C VAL A 568 2.28 23.79 -7.21
N SER A 569 2.21 22.47 -7.32
CA SER A 569 3.31 21.65 -7.84
C SER A 569 2.99 21.09 -9.24
N LYS A 570 3.99 21.22 -10.13
CA LYS A 570 4.05 20.53 -11.42
C LYS A 570 5.05 19.40 -11.33
N THR A 571 4.66 18.20 -11.74
CA THR A 571 5.54 17.05 -11.70
C THR A 571 5.68 16.39 -13.07
N ARG A 572 6.90 15.96 -13.39
CA ARG A 572 7.24 15.14 -14.54
C ARG A 572 8.07 13.96 -14.05
N ASN A 573 7.65 12.76 -14.37
CA ASN A 573 8.31 11.54 -13.94
C ASN A 573 8.60 10.66 -15.15
N ALA A 574 9.86 10.35 -15.40
CA ALA A 574 10.25 9.29 -16.34
C ALA A 574 10.75 8.10 -15.54
N SER A 575 10.20 6.92 -15.77
CA SER A 575 10.51 5.71 -14.98
C SER A 575 10.82 4.51 -15.85
N MET A 576 11.65 3.62 -15.32
CA MET A 576 11.94 2.30 -15.85
C MET A 576 11.86 1.30 -14.70
N ASN A 577 10.96 0.32 -14.83
CA ASN A 577 10.85 -0.80 -13.90
C ASN A 577 11.28 -2.07 -14.61
N VAL A 578 12.19 -2.83 -14.01
CA VAL A 578 12.69 -4.10 -14.54
C VAL A 578 12.50 -5.18 -13.48
N PHE A 579 11.78 -6.22 -13.84
CA PHE A 579 11.64 -7.41 -13.03
C PHE A 579 12.22 -8.61 -13.73
N ILE A 580 13.11 -9.35 -13.05
CA ILE A 580 13.68 -10.59 -13.50
C ILE A 580 13.39 -11.69 -12.47
N ASN A 581 12.88 -12.83 -12.92
CA ASN A 581 12.79 -14.05 -12.15
C ASN A 581 13.43 -15.17 -12.95
N TRP A 582 14.55 -15.67 -12.49
CA TRP A 582 15.38 -16.62 -13.20
C TRP A 582 15.69 -17.86 -12.37
N LEU A 583 15.19 -19.02 -12.82
CA LEU A 583 15.57 -20.32 -12.30
C LEU A 583 16.92 -20.69 -12.94
N MET A 584 18.02 -20.18 -12.36
CA MET A 584 19.38 -20.34 -12.86
C MET A 584 19.75 -21.82 -12.96
N PHE A 585 19.47 -22.58 -11.90
CA PHE A 585 19.67 -24.02 -11.80
C PHE A 585 18.40 -24.68 -11.27
N LYS A 586 18.30 -26.02 -11.32
CA LYS A 586 17.12 -26.77 -10.87
C LYS A 586 16.65 -26.39 -9.45
N LYS A 587 17.56 -25.87 -8.61
CA LYS A 587 17.34 -25.59 -7.18
C LYS A 587 17.72 -24.16 -6.77
N THR A 588 18.11 -23.30 -7.72
CA THR A 588 18.57 -21.92 -7.47
C THR A 588 17.74 -20.95 -8.27
N ARG A 589 17.10 -20.00 -7.60
CA ARG A 589 16.30 -18.94 -8.21
C ARG A 589 16.85 -17.58 -7.84
N LEU A 590 17.05 -16.71 -8.82
CA LEU A 590 17.38 -15.30 -8.66
C LEU A 590 16.15 -14.46 -9.00
N MET A 591 15.80 -13.52 -8.13
CA MET A 591 14.83 -12.47 -8.41
C MET A 591 15.51 -11.10 -8.29
N LEU A 592 15.26 -10.25 -9.27
CA LEU A 592 15.67 -8.85 -9.28
C LEU A 592 14.44 -8.00 -9.56
N ASN A 593 14.22 -7.00 -8.73
CA ASN A 593 13.23 -5.95 -8.96
C ASN A 593 13.95 -4.61 -8.87
N GLU A 594 14.00 -3.88 -9.98
CA GLU A 594 14.63 -2.57 -10.10
C GLU A 594 13.58 -1.56 -10.51
N SER A 595 13.48 -0.48 -9.75
CA SER A 595 12.66 0.68 -10.10
C SER A 595 13.57 1.89 -10.16
N LEU A 596 13.78 2.42 -11.35
CA LEU A 596 14.56 3.64 -11.61
C LEU A 596 13.62 4.73 -12.08
N SER A 597 13.71 5.92 -11.50
CA SER A 597 12.90 7.07 -11.92
C SER A 597 13.71 8.37 -11.86
N TYR A 598 13.44 9.24 -12.82
CA TYR A 598 13.86 10.63 -12.81
C TYR A 598 12.64 11.50 -12.55
N ASN A 599 12.69 12.28 -11.47
CA ASN A 599 11.63 13.19 -11.06
C ASN A 599 12.06 14.63 -11.30
N ASP A 600 11.21 15.42 -11.93
CA ASP A 600 11.32 16.88 -12.04
C ASP A 600 10.11 17.51 -11.35
N LEU A 601 10.36 18.17 -10.23
CA LEU A 601 9.38 18.77 -9.33
C LEU A 601 9.54 20.29 -9.39
N ARG A 602 8.48 21.02 -9.67
CA ARG A 602 8.51 22.49 -9.80
C ARG A 602 7.28 23.11 -9.16
N SER A 603 7.49 24.23 -8.51
CA SER A 603 6.43 25.13 -8.07
C SER A 603 6.77 26.55 -8.49
N ASP A 604 6.06 27.04 -9.50
CA ASP A 604 6.25 28.43 -9.96
C ASP A 604 5.75 29.41 -8.90
N ALA A 605 4.68 29.05 -8.16
CA ALA A 605 4.08 29.87 -7.11
C ALA A 605 5.01 30.06 -5.89
N LEU A 606 5.81 29.02 -5.55
CA LEU A 606 6.73 29.05 -4.41
C LEU A 606 8.18 29.34 -4.83
N GLY A 607 8.45 29.42 -6.14
CA GLY A 607 9.80 29.61 -6.68
C GLY A 607 10.72 28.40 -6.45
N TRP A 608 10.18 27.20 -6.24
CA TRP A 608 10.98 26.01 -5.91
C TRP A 608 11.09 25.05 -7.09
N LYS A 609 12.27 24.47 -7.18
CA LYS A 609 12.57 23.44 -8.17
C LYS A 609 13.51 22.41 -7.56
N ASN A 610 13.16 21.15 -7.70
CA ASN A 610 14.02 20.04 -7.33
C ASN A 610 13.92 18.93 -8.36
N ASN A 611 15.00 18.23 -8.62
CA ASN A 611 15.00 17.09 -9.52
C ASN A 611 16.06 16.06 -9.12
N GLY A 612 15.90 14.85 -9.57
CA GLY A 612 16.89 13.82 -9.32
C GLY A 612 16.45 12.42 -9.70
N TRP A 613 17.41 11.52 -9.66
CA TRP A 613 17.23 10.10 -9.86
C TRP A 613 16.91 9.42 -8.53
N ASN A 614 15.89 8.58 -8.55
CA ASN A 614 15.53 7.68 -7.47
C ASN A 614 15.64 6.26 -8.00
N SER A 615 16.26 5.36 -7.21
CA SER A 615 16.32 3.94 -7.52
C SER A 615 15.94 3.13 -6.30
N SER A 616 15.24 2.03 -6.53
CA SER A 616 14.92 1.01 -5.53
C SER A 616 15.21 -0.35 -6.14
N THR A 617 16.24 -1.02 -5.61
CA THR A 617 16.70 -2.32 -6.07
C THR A 617 16.42 -3.38 -5.01
N MET A 618 15.74 -4.45 -5.35
CA MET A 618 15.64 -5.65 -4.53
C MET A 618 16.25 -6.83 -5.26
N ILE A 619 17.16 -7.52 -4.58
CA ILE A 619 17.78 -8.75 -5.06
C ILE A 619 17.46 -9.86 -4.07
N ASN A 620 17.03 -11.00 -4.57
CA ASN A 620 16.70 -12.18 -3.78
C ASN A 620 17.26 -13.43 -4.43
N LEU A 621 18.07 -14.19 -3.69
CA LEU A 621 18.59 -15.48 -4.08
C LEU A 621 17.95 -16.56 -3.20
N GLN A 622 17.23 -17.48 -3.84
CA GLN A 622 16.57 -18.62 -3.20
C GLN A 622 17.27 -19.91 -3.61
N GLN A 623 17.66 -20.71 -2.63
CA GLN A 623 18.38 -21.98 -2.82
C GLN A 623 17.68 -23.11 -2.07
N THR A 624 17.34 -24.19 -2.76
CA THR A 624 16.96 -25.44 -2.10
C THR A 624 18.21 -26.23 -1.74
N LEU A 625 18.46 -26.36 -0.44
CA LEU A 625 19.56 -27.12 0.15
C LEU A 625 19.17 -28.61 0.31
N PRO A 626 20.11 -29.50 0.70
CA PRO A 626 19.79 -30.87 1.08
C PRO A 626 18.62 -30.94 2.10
N TRP A 627 17.91 -32.06 2.18
CA TRP A 627 16.74 -32.30 3.04
C TRP A 627 15.55 -31.36 2.76
N GLU A 628 15.43 -30.80 1.54
CA GLU A 628 14.38 -29.86 1.13
C GLU A 628 14.34 -28.57 1.98
N LEU A 629 15.47 -28.19 2.60
CA LEU A 629 15.61 -26.93 3.31
C LEU A 629 15.67 -25.78 2.29
N GLN A 630 14.72 -24.83 2.37
CA GLN A 630 14.71 -23.63 1.55
C GLN A 630 15.51 -22.54 2.26
N TRP A 631 16.53 -22.03 1.61
CA TRP A 631 17.31 -20.89 2.07
C TRP A 631 17.14 -19.71 1.13
N THR A 632 16.79 -18.57 1.68
CA THR A 632 16.65 -17.30 0.97
C THR A 632 17.59 -16.27 1.55
N VAL A 633 18.29 -15.54 0.71
CA VAL A 633 19.06 -14.34 1.07
C VAL A 633 18.58 -13.20 0.19
N GLY A 634 18.25 -12.07 0.79
CA GLY A 634 17.79 -10.90 0.07
C GLY A 634 18.40 -9.59 0.57
N SER A 635 18.40 -8.61 -0.31
CA SER A 635 18.83 -7.24 -0.05
C SER A 635 17.86 -6.27 -0.69
N ILE A 636 17.58 -5.17 0.01
CA ILE A 636 16.83 -4.02 -0.49
C ILE A 636 17.72 -2.80 -0.36
N ILE A 637 17.92 -2.11 -1.46
CA ILE A 637 18.78 -0.94 -1.56
C ILE A 637 17.97 0.18 -2.21
N GLN A 638 17.86 1.30 -1.53
CA GLN A 638 17.22 2.50 -2.06
C GLN A 638 18.22 3.65 -2.10
N THR A 639 18.17 4.42 -3.17
CA THR A 639 18.92 5.66 -3.28
C THR A 639 18.14 6.80 -2.63
N LYS A 640 18.74 7.97 -2.60
CA LYS A 640 18.14 9.21 -2.14
C LYS A 640 16.80 9.48 -2.86
N GLN A 641 15.75 9.80 -2.08
CA GLN A 641 14.43 10.18 -2.59
C GLN A 641 14.29 11.71 -2.58
N HIS A 642 13.86 12.29 -3.70
CA HIS A 642 13.71 13.74 -3.84
C HIS A 642 12.23 14.14 -3.65
N ASN A 643 12.00 15.21 -2.88
CA ASN A 643 10.73 15.90 -2.74
C ASN A 643 10.90 17.39 -3.12
N LEU A 644 9.82 18.19 -3.16
CA LEU A 644 9.88 19.58 -3.63
C LEU A 644 10.85 20.43 -2.79
N GLN A 645 10.84 20.28 -1.46
CA GLN A 645 11.65 21.08 -0.53
C GLN A 645 12.94 20.39 -0.07
N GLY A 646 13.33 19.23 -0.64
CA GLY A 646 14.56 18.59 -0.21
C GLY A 646 14.68 17.12 -0.60
N TYR A 647 15.12 16.31 0.36
CA TYR A 647 15.33 14.88 0.12
C TYR A 647 15.34 14.05 1.39
N GLN A 648 15.06 12.76 1.23
CA GLN A 648 15.32 11.71 2.21
C GLN A 648 16.52 10.87 1.75
N SER A 649 17.37 10.44 2.68
CA SER A 649 18.53 9.59 2.37
C SER A 649 18.11 8.22 1.84
N GLY A 650 18.97 7.61 1.06
CA GLY A 650 18.87 6.20 0.73
C GLY A 650 19.10 5.31 1.96
N MET A 651 18.75 4.03 1.80
CA MET A 651 18.94 2.99 2.79
C MET A 651 19.29 1.66 2.16
N ALA A 652 19.83 0.75 2.96
CA ALA A 652 20.03 -0.63 2.58
C ALA A 652 19.78 -1.53 3.79
N PHE A 653 19.14 -2.66 3.57
CA PHE A 653 19.01 -3.72 4.57
C PHE A 653 19.00 -5.11 3.94
N PHE A 654 19.32 -6.11 4.74
CA PHE A 654 19.48 -7.49 4.33
C PHE A 654 18.57 -8.39 5.16
N TYR A 655 18.13 -9.48 4.57
CA TYR A 655 17.41 -10.52 5.29
C TYR A 655 17.83 -11.90 4.85
N THR A 656 17.62 -12.88 5.72
CA THR A 656 17.79 -14.30 5.38
C THR A 656 16.70 -15.12 6.04
N THR A 657 16.19 -16.11 5.32
CA THR A 657 15.13 -17.01 5.77
C THR A 657 15.53 -18.46 5.54
N LEU A 658 15.28 -19.31 6.54
CA LEU A 658 15.40 -20.75 6.45
C LEU A 658 14.02 -21.37 6.69
N SER A 659 13.50 -22.13 5.74
CA SER A 659 12.17 -22.76 5.83
C SER A 659 12.21 -24.23 5.49
N LYS A 660 11.51 -25.05 6.27
CA LYS A 660 11.42 -26.49 6.06
C LYS A 660 10.03 -27.02 6.38
N SER A 661 9.54 -27.95 5.57
CA SER A 661 8.36 -28.75 5.90
C SER A 661 8.81 -29.92 6.78
N ILE A 662 8.48 -29.86 8.09
CA ILE A 662 8.85 -30.87 9.08
C ILE A 662 8.01 -32.13 8.88
N VAL A 663 6.70 -31.94 8.66
CA VAL A 663 5.79 -33.00 8.24
C VAL A 663 5.22 -32.59 6.88
N LYS A 664 5.55 -33.35 5.87
CA LYS A 664 5.19 -33.03 4.48
C LYS A 664 3.72 -32.68 4.35
N GLU A 665 3.43 -31.54 3.72
CA GLU A 665 2.10 -30.98 3.50
C GLU A 665 1.29 -30.61 4.78
N LYS A 666 1.84 -30.82 6.00
CA LYS A 666 1.10 -30.63 7.25
C LYS A 666 1.74 -29.62 8.21
N LEU A 667 3.06 -29.64 8.37
CA LEU A 667 3.73 -28.82 9.36
C LEU A 667 4.96 -28.15 8.77
N ASP A 668 4.94 -26.83 8.68
CA ASP A 668 6.07 -26.01 8.20
C ASP A 668 6.69 -25.24 9.34
N LEU A 669 8.03 -25.13 9.34
CA LEU A 669 8.81 -24.32 10.25
C LEU A 669 9.63 -23.31 9.42
N SER A 670 9.65 -22.04 9.84
CA SER A 670 10.43 -20.98 9.20
C SER A 670 11.13 -20.11 10.24
N LEU A 671 12.40 -19.82 10.00
CA LEU A 671 13.23 -18.92 10.79
C LEU A 671 13.68 -17.76 9.91
N MET A 672 13.40 -16.53 10.31
CA MET A 672 13.79 -15.31 9.60
C MET A 672 14.68 -14.42 10.46
N PHE A 673 15.71 -13.86 9.82
CA PHE A 673 16.58 -12.82 10.37
C PHE A 673 16.49 -11.61 9.44
N LEU A 674 16.08 -10.47 9.97
CA LEU A 674 16.10 -9.18 9.29
C LEU A 674 17.23 -8.33 9.86
N THR A 675 18.05 -7.72 9.00
CA THR A 675 19.23 -6.91 9.34
C THR A 675 20.09 -7.52 10.45
N PRO A 676 20.68 -8.71 10.23
CA PRO A 676 21.48 -9.36 11.28
C PRO A 676 22.70 -8.55 11.70
N THR A 677 23.21 -7.66 10.83
CA THR A 677 24.41 -6.84 11.04
C THR A 677 24.16 -5.53 11.79
N ASP A 678 23.01 -4.90 11.54
CA ASP A 678 22.66 -3.59 12.07
C ASP A 678 21.45 -3.67 12.99
N ASP A 679 21.47 -2.99 14.12
CA ASP A 679 20.36 -2.96 15.07
C ASP A 679 19.36 -1.85 14.78
N LYS A 680 19.80 -0.73 14.18
CA LYS A 680 18.95 0.42 13.83
C LYS A 680 19.15 0.85 12.39
N LEU A 681 18.05 1.16 11.73
CA LEU A 681 18.03 1.84 10.43
C LEU A 681 18.13 3.35 10.65
N ASN A 682 19.06 4.01 9.96
CA ASN A 682 19.25 5.45 10.00
C ASN A 682 18.68 6.10 8.76
N ILE A 683 17.67 6.96 8.91
CA ILE A 683 17.03 7.72 7.86
C ILE A 683 17.34 9.21 8.09
N LYS A 684 17.92 9.87 7.09
CA LYS A 684 18.22 11.30 7.15
C LYS A 684 17.31 12.02 6.16
N GLN A 685 16.71 13.11 6.60
CA GLN A 685 15.87 13.98 5.78
C GLN A 685 16.40 15.40 5.86
N LYS A 686 16.44 16.09 4.71
CA LYS A 686 16.75 17.51 4.62
C LYS A 686 15.56 18.23 4.02
N THR A 687 15.10 19.29 4.69
CA THR A 687 14.05 20.20 4.20
C THR A 687 14.61 21.59 4.11
N VAL A 688 14.37 22.26 2.99
CA VAL A 688 14.79 23.63 2.73
C VAL A 688 13.56 24.47 2.44
N GLY A 689 13.21 25.34 3.37
CA GLY A 689 12.16 26.35 3.19
C GLY A 689 12.73 27.66 2.64
N SER A 690 11.88 28.67 2.48
CA SER A 690 12.30 30.03 2.10
C SER A 690 13.24 30.65 3.15
N ASP A 691 13.00 30.38 4.43
CA ASP A 691 13.63 31.08 5.55
C ASP A 691 14.30 30.15 6.56
N TYR A 692 14.33 28.83 6.31
CA TYR A 692 14.93 27.84 7.19
C TYR A 692 15.55 26.66 6.44
N VAL A 693 16.45 25.96 7.11
CA VAL A 693 16.95 24.64 6.72
C VAL A 693 16.78 23.70 7.93
N GLN A 694 16.19 22.55 7.70
CA GLN A 694 16.01 21.50 8.72
C GLN A 694 16.68 20.21 8.26
N ASN A 695 17.52 19.62 9.14
CA ASN A 695 18.09 18.29 8.97
C ASN A 695 17.51 17.39 10.04
N MET A 696 16.87 16.31 9.64
CA MET A 696 16.27 15.34 10.56
C MET A 696 16.95 13.98 10.42
N THR A 697 17.12 13.30 11.53
CA THR A 697 17.59 11.91 11.57
C THR A 697 16.63 11.07 12.38
N ILE A 698 16.12 10.00 11.77
CA ILE A 698 15.27 9.01 12.41
C ILE A 698 16.06 7.70 12.50
N LYS A 699 16.13 7.09 13.71
CA LYS A 699 16.75 5.78 13.92
C LYS A 699 15.69 4.80 14.42
N VAL A 700 15.37 3.82 13.59
CA VAL A 700 14.34 2.81 13.85
C VAL A 700 15.00 1.48 14.21
N PRO A 701 14.65 0.83 15.34
CA PRO A 701 15.10 -0.53 15.62
C PRO A 701 14.62 -1.48 14.52
N LEU A 702 15.54 -2.17 13.86
CA LEU A 702 15.21 -3.00 12.69
C LEU A 702 15.64 -4.47 12.86
N ARG A 703 16.61 -4.78 13.73
CA ARG A 703 17.05 -6.17 13.93
C ARG A 703 15.92 -7.03 14.44
N GLN A 704 15.44 -7.95 13.59
CA GLN A 704 14.35 -8.86 13.92
C GLN A 704 14.77 -10.31 13.72
N ILE A 705 14.40 -11.15 14.69
CA ILE A 705 14.49 -12.61 14.62
C ILE A 705 13.09 -13.14 14.87
N SER A 706 12.59 -14.01 14.02
CA SER A 706 11.26 -14.62 14.19
C SER A 706 11.24 -16.07 13.77
N LEU A 707 10.51 -16.88 14.55
CA LEU A 707 10.23 -18.29 14.31
C LEU A 707 8.74 -18.45 14.05
N THR A 708 8.38 -19.03 12.92
CA THR A 708 6.98 -19.30 12.54
C THR A 708 6.73 -20.79 12.40
N LEU A 709 5.66 -21.28 13.04
CA LEU A 709 5.16 -22.62 12.91
C LEU A 709 3.77 -22.57 12.23
N THR A 710 3.59 -23.33 11.15
CA THR A 710 2.32 -23.39 10.41
C THR A 710 1.82 -24.83 10.35
N TRP A 711 0.65 -25.09 10.94
CA TRP A 711 -0.04 -26.36 10.85
C TRP A 711 -1.18 -26.27 9.83
N LYS A 712 -1.22 -27.23 8.88
CA LYS A 712 -2.22 -27.36 7.83
C LYS A 712 -3.08 -28.60 8.09
N PHE A 713 -4.38 -28.47 7.93
CA PHE A 713 -5.36 -29.53 8.20
C PHE A 713 -6.45 -29.60 7.14
N GLY A 714 -7.20 -30.71 7.15
CA GLY A 714 -8.25 -30.99 6.17
C GLY A 714 -7.70 -31.51 4.84
N ASN A 715 -8.48 -31.41 3.76
CA ASN A 715 -8.07 -31.87 2.44
C ASN A 715 -7.34 -30.77 1.68
N THR A 716 -6.02 -30.69 1.85
CA THR A 716 -5.16 -29.63 1.29
C THR A 716 -5.06 -29.64 -0.25
N LYS A 717 -5.55 -30.70 -0.90
CA LYS A 717 -5.53 -30.84 -2.37
C LYS A 717 -6.80 -30.31 -3.05
N LYS A 718 -7.87 -30.06 -2.30
CA LYS A 718 -9.12 -29.50 -2.84
C LYS A 718 -9.10 -27.96 -2.80
N GLN A 719 -9.53 -27.35 -3.89
CA GLN A 719 -9.64 -25.88 -4.07
C GLN A 719 -11.13 -25.53 -4.29
N PHE A 720 -11.70 -24.52 -3.62
CA PHE A 720 -13.12 -24.14 -3.70
C PHE A 720 -13.29 -22.82 -4.47
N GLN A 721 -14.27 -22.75 -5.39
CA GLN A 721 -14.57 -21.51 -6.14
C GLN A 721 -15.51 -20.62 -5.35
N GLN A 722 -15.23 -19.34 -5.34
CA GLN A 722 -16.09 -18.31 -4.74
C GLN A 722 -16.59 -17.35 -5.79
N ALA A 723 -17.81 -16.80 -5.60
CA ALA A 723 -18.36 -15.76 -6.46
C ALA A 723 -17.44 -14.52 -6.49
N LYS A 724 -17.23 -13.98 -7.67
CA LYS A 724 -16.46 -12.73 -7.85
C LYS A 724 -17.36 -11.57 -7.48
N SER A 725 -16.96 -10.75 -6.52
CA SER A 725 -17.57 -9.45 -6.30
C SER A 725 -16.84 -8.40 -7.13
N ASN A 726 -17.59 -7.48 -7.72
CA ASN A 726 -17.06 -6.35 -8.49
C ASN A 726 -17.23 -5.01 -7.78
N ILE A 727 -17.87 -4.98 -6.61
CA ILE A 727 -18.06 -3.72 -5.90
C ILE A 727 -16.72 -3.18 -5.39
N LYS A 728 -16.41 -1.96 -5.73
CA LYS A 728 -15.15 -1.26 -5.47
C LYS A 728 -15.48 0.16 -5.06
N ASN A 729 -14.85 0.68 -4.02
CA ASN A 729 -15.06 2.05 -3.56
C ASN A 729 -13.79 2.86 -3.60
N ASP A 730 -13.93 4.15 -3.96
CA ASP A 730 -12.96 5.19 -3.64
C ASP A 730 -13.07 5.51 -2.17
N PHE A 731 -12.08 5.20 -1.39
CA PHE A 731 -11.96 5.75 -0.08
C PHE A 731 -10.97 6.92 -0.16
N GLN A 732 -11.41 8.12 0.20
CA GLN A 732 -10.48 9.23 0.34
C GLN A 732 -9.53 8.95 1.51
N GLU A 733 -8.28 9.41 1.39
CA GLU A 733 -7.31 9.49 2.48
C GLU A 733 -7.75 10.51 3.54
N GLU A 734 -9.01 10.46 3.95
CA GLU A 734 -9.57 11.36 4.95
C GLU A 734 -9.26 10.95 6.36
N GLN A 735 -8.74 9.77 6.52
CA GLN A 735 -8.23 9.44 7.83
C GLN A 735 -6.85 10.05 7.91
N GLN A 736 -6.82 11.10 8.68
CA GLN A 736 -5.67 11.63 9.35
C GLN A 736 -4.61 10.53 9.39
N GLY A 737 -3.62 10.64 8.50
CA GLY A 737 -2.35 10.05 8.84
C GLY A 737 -2.20 10.42 10.29
N ILE A 738 -1.96 9.47 11.16
CA ILE A 738 -1.71 9.68 12.57
C ILE A 738 -0.88 10.96 12.60
N GLN A 739 -1.50 12.07 13.00
CA GLN A 739 -0.72 13.21 13.43
C GLN A 739 0.08 12.64 14.61
N THR A 740 1.26 12.13 14.29
CA THR A 740 2.29 11.96 15.29
C THR A 740 2.50 13.37 15.78
N GLY A 741 1.91 13.67 16.94
CA GLY A 741 1.78 15.02 17.45
C GLY A 741 3.04 15.80 17.22
N GLY A 742 2.96 16.87 16.41
CA GLY A 742 3.99 17.88 16.27
C GLY A 742 5.36 17.47 15.71
N MET A 743 5.57 16.24 15.21
CA MET A 743 6.89 15.76 14.83
C MET A 743 7.19 15.74 13.36
N GLU A 744 6.22 15.93 12.53
CA GLU A 744 6.49 16.08 11.12
C GLU A 744 5.94 17.40 10.65
N LYS A 745 6.84 18.10 10.24
CA LYS A 745 6.78 18.70 8.93
C LYS A 745 7.52 19.98 8.99
#